data_58c765786521d91f14094332fa19dce1
#
_entry.id   58c765786521d91f14094332fa19dce1
#
_cell.length_a   1.000
_cell.length_b   1.000
_cell.length_c   1.000
_cell.angle_alpha   90.00
_cell.angle_beta   90.00
_cell.angle_gamma   90.00
#
_symmetry.space_group_name_H-M   'P 1'
#
loop_
_entity.id
_entity.type
_entity.pdbx_description
1 polymer ?
#
loop_
_entity_poly.entity_id
_entity_poly.type
_entity_poly.pdbx_seq_one_letter_code
_entity_poly.pdbx_strand_id
1 'polypeptide(L)'
;MTLPAHARCVVIGCGIVGNSVAYHLTRLGWGDVVLLDKGPLPNPGGSTGHASNFIYLVDHSKEMTALTMDSVRQYQELGVFIQSGGIEVARTKERMQELTRRMASAGSWGIEGVSLLNPTQVKELVPYIDESMILGGFSTAGVGVVDSLRAGTLMREKGQAAGALHVAPKTEVTGIDVEHERVRRVRTTDGDIEAETVVITCGVWSPRVARMAGARIPLTPAVHQMIDIGPVPRFRGAKSDIEHPIVRDMDTNMYERQAGGDLEIGSYAHRPILYDPEDLPPVEQAALSPTEFPFTQADFEEQMQHALELMPEIVGDESVGVKYAINGILSLTPDGMPVLGESPDVKGLWSAAAVWVKEGPGTGKALAEWMVHGESEIDLHSSDIARFHEHQKTRAHVRARAAEGFNKTYGIVHPSEQWASNRNIRLAPFHARERELGAVFFEAAGWERPQWYESNAPLLEEFGDRITRRTSEWESRWWSPLINAEHLAMRERAGLFDLSAFTVFDIVGPGALASVQCAALRQMDVPAGRVVYTPVLSPNGGFKSDLTIMRLGDEHFRVVTGGAAGMADKKWFRDQMVGGAELADMTSSMTTIGLWGPRARDILADTTSDDVSNEGFKFGSCRTIEVGTQRVLASRISYVGDLGWELYVPIEQGLKLWDTLWEAGRPHGLAACGIGVYGTTGRLEKCYRAHGNELETEYNVVEAGMTAPRVKEEDFIGKAAHLRHREEEPAAIMCTLTVDDHRSKSGEKRYMLGREPILTRDRKRIVDRLGRGSYVTSAGAGPSVGKHILMAYLTPEHAVVGNRLLVEYMGERYPVTVAVAGATPLFDPENTRIRA
;
A
#
# COMPACT_ATOMS: atom_id res chain seq x y z
N MET A 1 -13.46 23.53 -32.37
CA MET A 1 -13.32 24.63 -31.39
C MET A 1 -11.87 25.01 -31.32
N THR A 2 -11.52 26.30 -31.27
CA THR A 2 -10.12 26.73 -31.09
C THR A 2 -9.66 26.40 -29.67
N LEU A 3 -8.50 25.77 -29.56
CA LEU A 3 -7.89 25.50 -28.25
C LEU A 3 -7.51 26.85 -27.57
N PRO A 4 -7.62 26.94 -26.23
CA PRO A 4 -7.09 28.08 -25.50
C PRO A 4 -5.57 28.10 -25.59
N ALA A 5 -4.97 29.28 -25.71
CA ALA A 5 -3.51 29.44 -25.73
C ALA A 5 -2.85 29.13 -24.37
N HIS A 6 -3.63 29.30 -23.27
CA HIS A 6 -3.18 29.09 -21.90
C HIS A 6 -4.20 28.25 -21.14
N ALA A 7 -3.74 27.41 -20.21
CA ALA A 7 -4.54 26.66 -19.28
C ALA A 7 -3.85 26.56 -17.90
N ARG A 8 -4.62 26.65 -16.83
CA ARG A 8 -4.12 26.30 -15.50
C ARG A 8 -3.78 24.81 -15.42
N CYS A 9 -4.67 23.99 -16.02
CA CYS A 9 -4.47 22.53 -16.02
C CYS A 9 -4.90 21.93 -17.36
N VAL A 10 -4.04 21.08 -17.93
CA VAL A 10 -4.37 20.23 -19.07
C VAL A 10 -4.48 18.78 -18.59
N VAL A 11 -5.68 18.20 -18.67
CA VAL A 11 -5.94 16.77 -18.41
C VAL A 11 -5.92 16.03 -19.74
N ILE A 12 -5.06 15.02 -19.86
CA ILE A 12 -4.89 14.24 -21.09
C ILE A 12 -5.55 12.88 -20.94
N GLY A 13 -6.60 12.60 -21.72
CA GLY A 13 -7.40 11.37 -21.69
C GLY A 13 -8.83 11.61 -21.18
N CYS A 14 -9.86 11.31 -21.99
CA CYS A 14 -11.28 11.44 -21.65
C CYS A 14 -11.93 10.10 -21.24
N GLY A 15 -11.15 9.16 -20.70
CA GLY A 15 -11.68 7.99 -19.99
C GLY A 15 -12.39 8.41 -18.70
N ILE A 16 -12.95 7.45 -17.95
CA ILE A 16 -13.67 7.75 -16.69
C ILE A 16 -12.80 8.52 -15.71
N VAL A 17 -11.50 8.22 -15.62
CA VAL A 17 -10.56 8.87 -14.71
C VAL A 17 -10.33 10.34 -15.07
N GLY A 18 -10.01 10.65 -16.33
CA GLY A 18 -9.78 12.02 -16.77
C GLY A 18 -11.01 12.90 -16.66
N ASN A 19 -12.19 12.34 -16.98
CA ASN A 19 -13.46 13.02 -16.76
C ASN A 19 -13.70 13.37 -15.29
N SER A 20 -13.37 12.43 -14.38
CA SER A 20 -13.52 12.63 -12.94
C SER A 20 -12.53 13.68 -12.41
N VAL A 21 -11.24 13.58 -12.77
CA VAL A 21 -10.22 14.57 -12.39
C VAL A 21 -10.64 15.97 -12.82
N ALA A 22 -10.97 16.16 -14.11
CA ALA A 22 -11.37 17.46 -14.65
C ALA A 22 -12.63 18.00 -13.94
N TYR A 23 -13.63 17.15 -13.71
CA TYR A 23 -14.85 17.52 -13.01
C TYR A 23 -14.58 17.97 -11.57
N HIS A 24 -13.78 17.23 -10.81
CA HIS A 24 -13.48 17.55 -9.41
C HIS A 24 -12.58 18.77 -9.27
N LEU A 25 -11.63 19.01 -10.16
CA LEU A 25 -10.85 20.25 -10.20
C LEU A 25 -11.77 21.47 -10.35
N THR A 26 -12.75 21.40 -11.27
CA THR A 26 -13.72 22.50 -11.43
C THR A 26 -14.62 22.69 -10.20
N ARG A 27 -15.04 21.59 -9.54
CA ARG A 27 -15.81 21.65 -8.29
C ARG A 27 -15.04 22.27 -7.13
N LEU A 28 -13.72 22.07 -7.10
CA LEU A 28 -12.81 22.64 -6.09
C LEU A 28 -12.34 24.05 -6.45
N GLY A 29 -12.98 24.68 -7.47
CA GLY A 29 -12.78 26.08 -7.81
C GLY A 29 -11.66 26.38 -8.80
N TRP A 30 -11.08 25.35 -9.46
CA TRP A 30 -10.16 25.62 -10.54
C TRP A 30 -10.92 26.02 -11.81
N GLY A 31 -10.55 27.17 -12.38
CA GLY A 31 -10.90 27.57 -13.74
C GLY A 31 -9.82 27.17 -14.74
N ASP A 32 -10.08 27.44 -16.02
CA ASP A 32 -9.12 27.22 -17.12
C ASP A 32 -8.58 25.79 -17.18
N VAL A 33 -9.45 24.79 -16.97
CA VAL A 33 -9.16 23.38 -17.11
C VAL A 33 -9.48 22.94 -18.54
N VAL A 34 -8.50 22.31 -19.20
CA VAL A 34 -8.63 21.76 -20.55
C VAL A 34 -8.56 20.23 -20.48
N LEU A 35 -9.53 19.54 -21.04
CA LEU A 35 -9.60 18.09 -21.15
C LEU A 35 -9.46 17.67 -22.63
N LEU A 36 -8.38 16.93 -22.93
CA LEU A 36 -8.03 16.51 -24.29
C LEU A 36 -8.17 15.00 -24.48
N ASP A 37 -8.57 14.57 -25.68
CA ASP A 37 -8.44 13.17 -26.09
C ASP A 37 -8.21 13.06 -27.60
N LYS A 38 -7.40 12.10 -28.02
CA LYS A 38 -7.19 11.77 -29.46
C LYS A 38 -8.38 11.08 -30.09
N GLY A 39 -9.23 10.42 -29.29
CA GLY A 39 -10.41 9.69 -29.73
C GLY A 39 -11.67 10.54 -29.80
N PRO A 40 -12.73 9.99 -30.40
CA PRO A 40 -14.06 10.60 -30.39
C PRO A 40 -14.73 10.49 -28.99
N LEU A 41 -15.74 11.31 -28.74
CA LEU A 41 -16.60 11.18 -27.55
C LEU A 41 -18.00 10.68 -27.95
N PRO A 42 -18.71 9.91 -27.10
CA PRO A 42 -18.42 9.61 -25.68
C PRO A 42 -17.41 8.48 -25.44
N ASN A 43 -17.10 7.63 -26.41
CA ASN A 43 -16.13 6.53 -26.30
C ASN A 43 -14.84 6.88 -27.04
N PRO A 44 -13.74 7.25 -26.30
CA PRO A 44 -12.48 7.61 -26.95
C PRO A 44 -11.63 6.40 -27.38
N GLY A 45 -12.11 5.16 -27.18
CA GLY A 45 -11.42 3.94 -27.57
C GLY A 45 -10.45 3.38 -26.52
N GLY A 46 -10.50 3.90 -25.30
CA GLY A 46 -9.75 3.35 -24.15
C GLY A 46 -10.54 2.26 -23.40
N SER A 47 -9.91 1.68 -22.37
CA SER A 47 -10.45 0.54 -21.60
C SER A 47 -11.79 0.83 -20.91
N THR A 48 -12.17 2.09 -20.69
CA THR A 48 -13.50 2.47 -20.19
C THR A 48 -14.63 1.96 -21.10
N GLY A 49 -14.39 1.92 -22.42
CA GLY A 49 -15.42 1.57 -23.39
C GLY A 49 -15.80 0.09 -23.44
N HIS A 50 -14.88 -0.80 -23.07
CA HIS A 50 -15.09 -2.27 -23.07
C HIS A 50 -15.03 -2.90 -21.70
N ALA A 51 -14.94 -2.09 -20.62
CA ALA A 51 -14.94 -2.63 -19.27
C ALA A 51 -16.25 -3.38 -18.98
N SER A 52 -16.15 -4.48 -18.21
CA SER A 52 -17.32 -5.25 -17.75
C SER A 52 -18.24 -4.46 -16.82
N ASN A 53 -17.80 -3.29 -16.38
CA ASN A 53 -18.57 -2.27 -15.65
C ASN A 53 -19.23 -2.75 -14.34
N PHE A 54 -18.78 -3.86 -13.76
CA PHE A 54 -19.25 -4.26 -12.44
C PHE A 54 -18.29 -3.79 -11.34
N ILE A 55 -18.81 -3.55 -10.15
CA ILE A 55 -18.04 -2.97 -9.05
C ILE A 55 -18.24 -3.79 -7.79
N TYR A 56 -17.18 -4.46 -7.33
CA TYR A 56 -17.05 -5.06 -6.01
C TYR A 56 -16.38 -4.08 -5.06
N LEU A 57 -16.93 -3.90 -3.86
CA LEU A 57 -16.46 -2.90 -2.89
C LEU A 57 -15.21 -3.33 -2.15
N VAL A 58 -15.13 -4.63 -1.80
CA VAL A 58 -14.03 -5.15 -0.97
C VAL A 58 -12.80 -5.43 -1.83
N ASP A 59 -11.68 -4.84 -1.46
CA ASP A 59 -10.37 -5.07 -2.07
C ASP A 59 -9.39 -5.64 -1.03
N HIS A 60 -8.18 -6.01 -1.45
CA HIS A 60 -7.10 -6.45 -0.56
C HIS A 60 -6.53 -5.28 0.27
N SER A 61 -6.72 -4.05 -0.17
CA SER A 61 -6.21 -2.82 0.43
C SER A 61 -7.36 -1.94 0.93
N LYS A 62 -7.16 -1.32 2.10
CA LYS A 62 -8.07 -0.30 2.67
C LYS A 62 -8.19 0.91 1.74
N GLU A 63 -7.07 1.39 1.19
CA GLU A 63 -7.01 2.51 0.25
C GLU A 63 -7.89 2.24 -0.98
N MET A 64 -7.71 1.09 -1.65
CA MET A 64 -8.51 0.72 -2.81
C MET A 64 -9.99 0.55 -2.47
N THR A 65 -10.29 0.00 -1.31
CA THR A 65 -11.66 -0.11 -0.81
C THR A 65 -12.30 1.27 -0.62
N ALA A 66 -11.60 2.22 0.00
CA ALA A 66 -12.08 3.58 0.22
C ALA A 66 -12.34 4.33 -1.11
N LEU A 67 -11.40 4.25 -2.06
CA LEU A 67 -11.55 4.82 -3.41
C LEU A 67 -12.74 4.22 -4.15
N THR A 68 -12.95 2.90 -4.03
CA THR A 68 -14.07 2.20 -4.66
C THR A 68 -15.41 2.60 -4.03
N MET A 69 -15.49 2.70 -2.70
CA MET A 69 -16.70 3.13 -2.00
C MET A 69 -17.09 4.56 -2.40
N ASP A 70 -16.11 5.48 -2.50
CA ASP A 70 -16.36 6.84 -2.96
C ASP A 70 -16.84 6.85 -4.42
N SER A 71 -16.27 6.00 -5.28
CA SER A 71 -16.72 5.85 -6.69
C SER A 71 -18.17 5.39 -6.78
N VAL A 72 -18.56 4.35 -6.03
CA VAL A 72 -19.95 3.86 -6.02
C VAL A 72 -20.92 4.96 -5.58
N ARG A 73 -20.60 5.71 -4.53
CA ARG A 73 -21.41 6.86 -4.09
C ARG A 73 -21.58 7.89 -5.21
N GLN A 74 -20.51 8.25 -5.92
CA GLN A 74 -20.57 9.18 -7.04
C GLN A 74 -21.40 8.63 -8.21
N TYR A 75 -21.28 7.35 -8.55
CA TYR A 75 -22.08 6.70 -9.59
C TYR A 75 -23.57 6.67 -9.24
N GLN A 76 -23.91 6.45 -7.97
CA GLN A 76 -25.28 6.54 -7.45
C GLN A 76 -25.83 7.98 -7.55
N GLU A 77 -25.06 8.99 -7.16
CA GLU A 77 -25.44 10.41 -7.27
C GLU A 77 -25.64 10.85 -8.73
N LEU A 78 -24.92 10.24 -9.67
CA LEU A 78 -25.09 10.48 -11.10
C LEU A 78 -26.28 9.71 -11.71
N GLY A 79 -26.86 8.75 -10.98
CA GLY A 79 -27.99 7.93 -11.45
C GLY A 79 -27.59 6.92 -12.54
N VAL A 80 -26.34 6.45 -12.53
CA VAL A 80 -25.79 5.53 -13.53
C VAL A 80 -25.40 4.17 -12.98
N PHE A 81 -25.73 3.90 -11.72
CA PHE A 81 -25.40 2.66 -11.00
C PHE A 81 -26.66 1.82 -10.75
N ILE A 82 -26.60 0.54 -11.10
CA ILE A 82 -27.65 -0.45 -10.81
C ILE A 82 -27.08 -1.42 -9.78
N GLN A 83 -27.59 -1.37 -8.57
CA GLN A 83 -27.19 -2.28 -7.49
C GLN A 83 -27.88 -3.64 -7.66
N SER A 84 -27.08 -4.71 -7.79
CA SER A 84 -27.54 -6.09 -7.94
C SER A 84 -27.16 -7.00 -6.78
N GLY A 85 -26.20 -6.57 -5.96
CA GLY A 85 -25.43 -7.45 -5.10
C GLY A 85 -24.37 -8.25 -5.87
N GLY A 86 -23.46 -8.85 -5.12
CA GLY A 86 -22.43 -9.73 -5.66
C GLY A 86 -22.09 -10.85 -4.71
N ILE A 87 -21.66 -11.98 -5.25
CA ILE A 87 -21.29 -13.17 -4.46
C ILE A 87 -19.94 -13.67 -4.97
N GLU A 88 -18.96 -13.74 -4.09
CA GLU A 88 -17.67 -14.38 -4.33
C GLU A 88 -17.77 -15.82 -3.81
N VAL A 89 -17.78 -16.82 -4.71
CA VAL A 89 -17.94 -18.23 -4.34
C VAL A 89 -16.60 -18.92 -4.10
N ALA A 90 -16.61 -19.92 -3.23
CA ALA A 90 -15.45 -20.75 -2.89
C ALA A 90 -15.73 -22.21 -3.24
N ARG A 91 -14.82 -22.84 -4.01
CA ARG A 91 -14.81 -24.31 -4.28
C ARG A 91 -13.91 -25.05 -3.28
N THR A 92 -12.95 -24.36 -2.65
CA THR A 92 -11.95 -24.93 -1.73
C THR A 92 -12.09 -24.40 -0.30
N LYS A 93 -11.60 -25.19 0.67
CA LYS A 93 -11.59 -24.77 2.09
C LYS A 93 -10.68 -23.56 2.31
N GLU A 94 -9.56 -23.49 1.60
CA GLU A 94 -8.60 -22.38 1.70
C GLU A 94 -9.25 -21.06 1.23
N ARG A 95 -9.97 -21.11 0.09
CA ARG A 95 -10.74 -19.97 -0.39
C ARG A 95 -11.84 -19.56 0.58
N MET A 96 -12.55 -20.51 1.17
CA MET A 96 -13.58 -20.17 2.15
C MET A 96 -13.00 -19.49 3.40
N GLN A 97 -11.78 -19.86 3.83
CA GLN A 97 -11.07 -19.16 4.89
C GLN A 97 -10.69 -17.72 4.47
N GLU A 98 -10.19 -17.54 3.24
CA GLU A 98 -9.87 -16.24 2.69
C GLU A 98 -11.11 -15.33 2.64
N LEU A 99 -12.23 -15.83 2.12
CA LEU A 99 -13.49 -15.08 2.07
C LEU A 99 -14.01 -14.71 3.46
N THR A 100 -13.86 -15.60 4.45
CA THR A 100 -14.21 -15.32 5.85
C THR A 100 -13.37 -14.16 6.41
N ARG A 101 -12.06 -14.11 6.08
CA ARG A 101 -11.17 -13.03 6.47
C ARG A 101 -11.53 -11.72 5.75
N ARG A 102 -11.85 -11.77 4.45
CA ARG A 102 -12.29 -10.59 3.68
C ARG A 102 -13.55 -9.97 4.25
N MET A 103 -14.51 -10.79 4.69
CA MET A 103 -15.72 -10.29 5.36
C MET A 103 -15.38 -9.52 6.64
N ALA A 104 -14.42 -9.98 7.45
CA ALA A 104 -13.97 -9.27 8.64
C ALA A 104 -13.31 -7.93 8.26
N SER A 105 -12.41 -7.91 7.25
CA SER A 105 -11.80 -6.68 6.74
C SER A 105 -12.82 -5.68 6.19
N ALA A 106 -13.82 -6.17 5.44
CA ALA A 106 -14.95 -5.35 4.98
C ALA A 106 -15.66 -4.67 6.15
N GLY A 107 -15.88 -5.43 7.23
CA GLY A 107 -16.39 -4.91 8.49
C GLY A 107 -15.53 -3.81 9.10
N SER A 108 -14.21 -3.98 9.10
CA SER A 108 -13.25 -2.99 9.61
C SER A 108 -13.30 -1.67 8.83
N TRP A 109 -13.53 -1.75 7.52
CA TRP A 109 -13.50 -0.60 6.60
C TRP A 109 -14.88 0.01 6.32
N GLY A 110 -15.91 -0.35 7.12
CA GLY A 110 -17.21 0.30 7.06
C GLY A 110 -18.14 -0.19 5.96
N ILE A 111 -17.85 -1.31 5.29
CA ILE A 111 -18.74 -1.89 4.28
C ILE A 111 -19.90 -2.61 5.01
N GLU A 112 -21.11 -2.25 4.65
CA GLU A 112 -22.35 -2.82 5.19
C GLU A 112 -22.96 -3.87 4.24
N GLY A 113 -23.90 -4.68 4.75
CA GLY A 113 -24.61 -5.66 3.94
C GLY A 113 -23.71 -6.81 3.45
N VAL A 114 -22.74 -7.22 4.27
CA VAL A 114 -21.86 -8.36 3.99
C VAL A 114 -22.25 -9.59 4.79
N SER A 115 -22.18 -10.78 4.19
CA SER A 115 -22.47 -12.04 4.87
C SER A 115 -21.82 -13.24 4.18
N LEU A 116 -21.55 -14.30 4.96
CA LEU A 116 -21.21 -15.60 4.40
C LEU A 116 -22.50 -16.38 4.15
N LEU A 117 -22.57 -17.03 3.00
CA LEU A 117 -23.69 -17.84 2.54
C LEU A 117 -23.25 -19.29 2.41
N ASN A 118 -24.14 -20.22 2.78
CA ASN A 118 -24.00 -21.62 2.43
C ASN A 118 -24.40 -21.86 0.96
N PRO A 119 -24.08 -23.04 0.37
CA PRO A 119 -24.40 -23.33 -1.05
C PRO A 119 -25.89 -23.12 -1.40
N THR A 120 -26.81 -23.59 -0.56
CA THR A 120 -28.25 -23.45 -0.81
C THR A 120 -28.69 -21.99 -0.82
N GLN A 121 -28.16 -21.15 0.08
CA GLN A 121 -28.44 -19.71 0.08
C GLN A 121 -27.88 -19.01 -1.16
N VAL A 122 -26.73 -19.47 -1.68
CA VAL A 122 -26.19 -18.96 -2.96
C VAL A 122 -27.16 -19.36 -4.10
N LYS A 123 -27.63 -20.61 -4.13
CA LYS A 123 -28.59 -21.10 -5.13
C LYS A 123 -29.92 -20.35 -5.10
N GLU A 124 -30.41 -19.95 -3.91
CA GLU A 124 -31.62 -19.12 -3.80
C GLU A 124 -31.47 -17.77 -4.47
N LEU A 125 -30.28 -17.15 -4.41
CA LEU A 125 -29.98 -15.83 -5.02
C LEU A 125 -29.60 -15.94 -6.50
N VAL A 126 -28.91 -17.00 -6.89
CA VAL A 126 -28.44 -17.29 -8.26
C VAL A 126 -29.00 -18.68 -8.67
N PRO A 127 -30.28 -18.77 -9.11
CA PRO A 127 -30.95 -20.04 -9.29
C PRO A 127 -30.39 -21.01 -10.35
N TYR A 128 -29.49 -20.50 -11.21
CA TYR A 128 -28.82 -21.26 -12.28
C TYR A 128 -27.42 -21.75 -11.93
N ILE A 129 -26.92 -21.49 -10.71
CA ILE A 129 -25.62 -22.01 -10.26
C ILE A 129 -25.78 -23.48 -9.82
N ASP A 130 -24.76 -24.30 -10.01
CA ASP A 130 -24.68 -25.64 -9.42
C ASP A 130 -24.10 -25.54 -7.99
N GLU A 131 -24.96 -25.64 -6.98
CA GLU A 131 -24.56 -25.53 -5.57
C GLU A 131 -23.63 -26.66 -5.11
N SER A 132 -23.57 -27.79 -5.84
CA SER A 132 -22.69 -28.91 -5.50
C SER A 132 -21.22 -28.60 -5.77
N MET A 133 -20.93 -27.61 -6.62
CA MET A 133 -19.60 -27.21 -7.00
C MET A 133 -18.93 -26.27 -5.99
N ILE A 134 -19.68 -25.75 -5.01
CA ILE A 134 -19.21 -24.72 -4.08
C ILE A 134 -19.35 -25.13 -2.61
N LEU A 135 -18.51 -24.60 -1.76
CA LEU A 135 -18.60 -24.73 -0.29
C LEU A 135 -19.40 -23.60 0.35
N GLY A 136 -19.61 -22.52 -0.37
CA GLY A 136 -20.32 -21.33 0.06
C GLY A 136 -19.86 -20.09 -0.69
N GLY A 137 -20.24 -18.91 -0.19
CA GLY A 137 -19.87 -17.65 -0.80
C GLY A 137 -19.87 -16.48 0.19
N PHE A 138 -19.20 -15.42 -0.20
CA PHE A 138 -19.18 -14.12 0.46
C PHE A 138 -20.05 -13.14 -0.32
N SER A 139 -21.17 -12.74 0.26
CA SER A 139 -22.13 -11.81 -0.34
C SER A 139 -21.85 -10.38 0.10
N THR A 140 -21.91 -9.45 -0.85
CA THR A 140 -21.80 -8.00 -0.63
C THR A 140 -22.98 -7.30 -1.33
N ALA A 141 -23.90 -6.73 -0.55
CA ALA A 141 -25.14 -6.13 -1.06
C ALA A 141 -24.90 -4.89 -1.93
N GLY A 142 -23.84 -4.11 -1.64
CA GLY A 142 -23.51 -2.86 -2.35
C GLY A 142 -22.88 -3.02 -3.74
N VAL A 143 -22.65 -4.26 -4.20
CA VAL A 143 -22.12 -4.56 -5.53
C VAL A 143 -23.16 -4.24 -6.61
N GLY A 144 -22.71 -3.85 -7.79
CA GLY A 144 -23.58 -3.57 -8.92
C GLY A 144 -22.84 -3.28 -10.20
N VAL A 145 -23.56 -2.80 -11.21
CA VAL A 145 -23.03 -2.41 -12.52
C VAL A 145 -23.19 -0.92 -12.75
N VAL A 146 -22.32 -0.34 -13.58
CA VAL A 146 -22.31 1.09 -13.91
C VAL A 146 -22.27 1.32 -15.42
N ASP A 147 -22.92 2.35 -15.92
CA ASP A 147 -22.65 2.90 -17.24
C ASP A 147 -21.50 3.94 -17.12
N SER A 148 -20.26 3.45 -17.28
CA SER A 148 -19.07 4.26 -17.11
C SER A 148 -18.89 5.36 -18.17
N LEU A 149 -19.35 5.12 -19.41
CA LEU A 149 -19.32 6.13 -20.50
C LEU A 149 -20.32 7.26 -20.22
N ARG A 150 -21.51 6.90 -19.73
CA ARG A 150 -22.53 7.88 -19.32
C ARG A 150 -22.06 8.68 -18.11
N ALA A 151 -21.45 8.01 -17.11
CA ALA A 151 -20.85 8.69 -15.95
C ALA A 151 -19.85 9.75 -16.38
N GLY A 152 -18.89 9.39 -17.24
CA GLY A 152 -17.89 10.34 -17.76
C GLY A 152 -18.52 11.48 -18.55
N THR A 153 -19.58 11.21 -19.32
CA THR A 153 -20.31 12.23 -20.06
C THR A 153 -20.97 13.23 -19.12
N LEU A 154 -21.68 12.76 -18.09
CA LEU A 154 -22.35 13.63 -17.10
C LEU A 154 -21.35 14.48 -16.30
N MET A 155 -20.18 13.94 -15.95
CA MET A 155 -19.12 14.70 -15.29
C MET A 155 -18.63 15.85 -16.18
N ARG A 156 -18.35 15.57 -17.47
CA ARG A 156 -17.95 16.62 -18.42
C ARG A 156 -19.03 17.71 -18.58
N GLU A 157 -20.27 17.31 -18.79
CA GLU A 157 -21.41 18.23 -18.95
C GLU A 157 -21.54 19.18 -17.76
N LYS A 158 -21.40 18.64 -16.53
CA LYS A 158 -21.42 19.45 -15.31
C LYS A 158 -20.24 20.43 -15.23
N GLY A 159 -19.02 19.98 -15.56
CA GLY A 159 -17.83 20.84 -15.58
C GLY A 159 -17.91 21.94 -16.63
N GLN A 160 -18.42 21.62 -17.83
CA GLN A 160 -18.65 22.61 -18.90
C GLN A 160 -19.75 23.61 -18.54
N ALA A 161 -20.85 23.15 -17.91
CA ALA A 161 -21.94 24.02 -17.47
C ALA A 161 -21.48 25.05 -16.41
N ALA A 162 -20.48 24.72 -15.63
CA ALA A 162 -19.84 25.66 -14.68
C ALA A 162 -18.95 26.71 -15.38
N GLY A 163 -18.71 26.59 -16.69
CA GLY A 163 -17.86 27.50 -17.47
C GLY A 163 -16.36 27.37 -17.19
N ALA A 164 -15.93 26.36 -16.45
CA ALA A 164 -14.55 26.17 -15.98
C ALA A 164 -13.79 25.07 -16.76
N LEU A 165 -14.48 24.30 -17.60
CA LEU A 165 -13.93 23.17 -18.36
C LEU A 165 -14.07 23.38 -19.89
N HIS A 166 -12.93 23.34 -20.58
CA HIS A 166 -12.87 23.23 -22.04
C HIS A 166 -12.58 21.78 -22.43
N VAL A 167 -13.36 21.20 -23.37
CA VAL A 167 -13.21 19.80 -23.81
C VAL A 167 -12.87 19.78 -25.29
N ALA A 168 -11.77 19.14 -25.66
CA ALA A 168 -11.29 19.00 -27.04
C ALA A 168 -11.07 17.52 -27.41
N PRO A 169 -12.08 16.84 -27.97
CA PRO A 169 -11.93 15.50 -28.54
C PRO A 169 -11.21 15.54 -29.88
N LYS A 170 -10.69 14.41 -30.32
CA LYS A 170 -9.93 14.23 -31.60
C LYS A 170 -8.68 15.13 -31.67
N THR A 171 -8.13 15.50 -30.51
CA THR A 171 -6.93 16.34 -30.36
C THR A 171 -5.83 15.50 -29.75
N GLU A 172 -4.85 15.07 -30.56
CA GLU A 172 -3.74 14.25 -30.09
C GLU A 172 -2.63 15.11 -29.49
N VAL A 173 -2.15 14.73 -28.32
CA VAL A 173 -0.95 15.32 -27.71
C VAL A 173 0.28 14.72 -28.39
N THR A 174 1.13 15.58 -28.97
CA THR A 174 2.34 15.23 -29.72
C THR A 174 3.63 15.49 -28.95
N GLY A 175 3.56 16.23 -27.82
CA GLY A 175 4.71 16.51 -26.97
C GLY A 175 4.33 17.30 -25.73
N ILE A 176 5.20 17.26 -24.72
CA ILE A 176 5.11 18.06 -23.50
C ILE A 176 6.48 18.73 -23.30
N ASP A 177 6.50 20.06 -23.37
CA ASP A 177 7.72 20.82 -23.18
C ASP A 177 7.97 21.05 -21.68
N VAL A 178 9.21 20.77 -21.27
CA VAL A 178 9.69 20.90 -19.88
C VAL A 178 10.90 21.82 -19.84
N GLU A 179 10.86 22.81 -18.95
CA GLU A 179 11.97 23.74 -18.70
C GLU A 179 12.28 23.76 -17.22
N HIS A 180 13.55 23.65 -16.87
CA HIS A 180 13.98 23.63 -15.46
C HIS A 180 13.19 22.63 -14.60
N GLU A 181 13.04 21.38 -15.12
CA GLU A 181 12.29 20.28 -14.48
C GLU A 181 10.81 20.60 -14.22
N ARG A 182 10.22 21.56 -14.93
CA ARG A 182 8.81 21.94 -14.79
C ARG A 182 8.10 21.97 -16.14
N VAL A 183 6.85 21.48 -16.17
CA VAL A 183 5.96 21.60 -17.33
C VAL A 183 5.79 23.05 -17.75
N ARG A 184 5.77 23.30 -19.06
CA ARG A 184 5.55 24.63 -19.66
C ARG A 184 4.45 24.62 -20.71
N ARG A 185 4.40 23.57 -21.54
CA ARG A 185 3.51 23.55 -22.70
C ARG A 185 3.12 22.14 -23.09
N VAL A 186 1.90 21.99 -23.56
CA VAL A 186 1.40 20.78 -24.24
C VAL A 186 1.28 21.09 -25.72
N ARG A 187 1.98 20.35 -26.56
CA ARG A 187 1.88 20.42 -28.02
C ARG A 187 0.83 19.43 -28.51
N THR A 188 -0.05 19.87 -29.39
CA THR A 188 -1.12 19.03 -29.93
C THR A 188 -1.24 19.16 -31.45
N THR A 189 -2.04 18.29 -32.06
CA THR A 189 -2.39 18.37 -33.52
C THR A 189 -3.14 19.65 -33.89
N ASP A 190 -3.82 20.28 -32.95
CA ASP A 190 -4.69 21.44 -33.18
C ASP A 190 -4.13 22.78 -32.62
N GLY A 191 -2.88 22.74 -32.16
CA GLY A 191 -2.18 23.90 -31.61
C GLY A 191 -1.56 23.61 -30.23
N ASP A 192 -0.80 24.56 -29.71
CA ASP A 192 -0.06 24.44 -28.47
C ASP A 192 -0.82 25.13 -27.33
N ILE A 193 -0.70 24.58 -26.12
CA ILE A 193 -1.31 25.16 -24.89
C ILE A 193 -0.20 25.36 -23.87
N GLU A 194 0.05 26.58 -23.46
CA GLU A 194 0.87 26.86 -22.27
C GLU A 194 0.13 26.38 -21.02
N ALA A 195 0.78 25.55 -20.19
CA ALA A 195 0.15 24.89 -19.04
C ALA A 195 0.99 25.02 -17.78
N GLU A 196 0.35 25.36 -16.64
CA GLU A 196 1.00 25.34 -15.34
C GLU A 196 1.11 23.90 -14.81
N THR A 197 0.10 23.07 -15.13
CA THR A 197 -0.04 21.70 -14.66
C THR A 197 -0.57 20.81 -15.78
N VAL A 198 -0.05 19.58 -15.88
CA VAL A 198 -0.53 18.54 -16.80
C VAL A 198 -0.87 17.29 -16.00
N VAL A 199 -2.02 16.68 -16.25
CA VAL A 199 -2.42 15.41 -15.64
C VAL A 199 -2.54 14.33 -16.71
N ILE A 200 -1.77 13.25 -16.57
CA ILE A 200 -1.80 12.09 -17.47
C ILE A 200 -2.83 11.09 -16.94
N THR A 201 -3.93 10.91 -17.70
CA THR A 201 -5.02 9.96 -17.42
C THR A 201 -5.28 9.06 -18.65
N CYS A 202 -4.18 8.70 -19.34
CA CYS A 202 -4.24 8.07 -20.66
C CYS A 202 -4.34 6.54 -20.61
N GLY A 203 -4.76 5.94 -19.48
CA GLY A 203 -4.88 4.49 -19.31
C GLY A 203 -3.60 3.77 -19.77
N VAL A 204 -3.72 2.79 -20.64
CA VAL A 204 -2.61 1.96 -21.15
C VAL A 204 -1.54 2.74 -21.94
N TRP A 205 -1.84 3.96 -22.42
CA TRP A 205 -0.87 4.83 -23.11
C TRP A 205 -0.11 5.77 -22.17
N SER A 206 -0.41 5.78 -20.87
CA SER A 206 0.21 6.70 -19.91
C SER A 206 1.75 6.67 -19.92
N PRO A 207 2.44 5.50 -20.07
CA PRO A 207 3.90 5.49 -20.18
C PRO A 207 4.42 6.22 -21.42
N ARG A 208 3.70 6.13 -22.55
CA ARG A 208 4.07 6.80 -23.81
C ARG A 208 3.97 8.33 -23.64
N VAL A 209 2.89 8.80 -23.05
CA VAL A 209 2.67 10.25 -22.81
C VAL A 209 3.65 10.80 -21.78
N ALA A 210 3.94 10.05 -20.72
CA ALA A 210 4.93 10.46 -19.70
C ALA A 210 6.34 10.65 -20.30
N ARG A 211 6.75 9.78 -21.22
CA ARG A 211 8.04 9.91 -21.91
C ARG A 211 8.17 11.20 -22.73
N MET A 212 7.07 11.78 -23.19
CA MET A 212 7.10 13.08 -23.90
C MET A 212 7.62 14.21 -23.02
N ALA A 213 7.46 14.07 -21.69
CA ALA A 213 7.96 14.99 -20.69
C ALA A 213 9.27 14.50 -20.02
N GLY A 214 9.86 13.39 -20.46
CA GLY A 214 11.04 12.79 -19.82
C GLY A 214 10.74 12.00 -18.55
N ALA A 215 9.47 11.82 -18.18
CA ALA A 215 9.05 11.07 -16.99
C ALA A 215 8.70 9.60 -17.30
N ARG A 216 8.55 8.79 -16.25
CA ARG A 216 8.23 7.36 -16.37
C ARG A 216 7.02 7.00 -15.50
N ILE A 217 6.05 6.32 -16.11
CA ILE A 217 4.91 5.69 -15.42
C ILE A 217 5.06 4.16 -15.59
N PRO A 218 5.32 3.40 -14.53
CA PRO A 218 5.60 1.97 -14.61
C PRO A 218 4.31 1.15 -14.70
N LEU A 219 3.79 0.97 -15.91
CA LEU A 219 2.69 0.05 -16.18
C LEU A 219 2.89 -0.66 -17.51
N THR A 220 2.19 -1.78 -17.71
CA THR A 220 2.13 -2.52 -18.97
C THR A 220 0.67 -2.85 -19.31
N PRO A 221 0.28 -2.75 -20.61
CA PRO A 221 -1.00 -3.26 -21.08
C PRO A 221 -1.06 -4.79 -20.95
N ALA A 222 -2.18 -5.30 -20.47
CA ALA A 222 -2.44 -6.73 -20.33
C ALA A 222 -3.84 -7.09 -20.86
N VAL A 223 -3.97 -8.27 -21.42
CA VAL A 223 -5.27 -8.80 -21.88
C VAL A 223 -6.10 -9.27 -20.70
N HIS A 224 -7.36 -8.92 -20.71
CA HIS A 224 -8.46 -9.57 -20.00
C HIS A 224 -9.43 -10.14 -21.03
N GLN A 225 -9.73 -11.44 -20.94
CA GLN A 225 -10.65 -12.10 -21.87
C GLN A 225 -12.08 -12.05 -21.34
N MET A 226 -13.01 -11.76 -22.24
CA MET A 226 -14.44 -11.68 -21.96
C MET A 226 -15.25 -12.18 -23.15
N ILE A 227 -16.32 -12.89 -22.87
CA ILE A 227 -17.33 -13.30 -23.85
C ILE A 227 -18.73 -12.99 -23.35
N ASP A 228 -19.64 -12.71 -24.29
CA ASP A 228 -21.09 -12.71 -24.07
C ASP A 228 -21.72 -13.92 -24.79
N ILE A 229 -22.47 -14.71 -24.05
CA ILE A 229 -23.22 -15.84 -24.57
C ILE A 229 -24.73 -15.59 -24.46
N GLY A 230 -25.49 -15.98 -25.49
CA GLY A 230 -26.93 -15.77 -25.50
C GLY A 230 -27.60 -16.08 -26.85
N PRO A 231 -28.91 -15.76 -26.97
CA PRO A 231 -29.77 -15.26 -25.91
C PRO A 231 -30.07 -16.36 -24.87
N VAL A 232 -29.98 -16.01 -23.59
CA VAL A 232 -30.26 -16.97 -22.47
C VAL A 232 -31.77 -17.07 -22.27
N PRO A 233 -32.41 -18.28 -22.44
CA PRO A 233 -33.86 -18.43 -22.30
C PRO A 233 -34.40 -17.97 -20.94
N ARG A 234 -33.63 -18.17 -19.87
CA ARG A 234 -33.97 -17.78 -18.50
C ARG A 234 -34.06 -16.25 -18.33
N PHE A 235 -33.29 -15.47 -19.06
CA PHE A 235 -33.27 -14.00 -18.99
C PHE A 235 -34.25 -13.34 -19.97
N ARG A 236 -35.07 -14.15 -20.67
CA ARG A 236 -36.06 -13.64 -21.60
C ARG A 236 -37.10 -12.78 -20.89
N GLY A 237 -37.17 -11.51 -21.27
CA GLY A 237 -38.07 -10.54 -20.66
C GLY A 237 -37.56 -9.85 -19.43
N ALA A 238 -36.25 -9.91 -19.18
CA ALA A 238 -35.57 -9.10 -18.17
C ALA A 238 -35.94 -7.61 -18.33
N LYS A 239 -36.20 -6.94 -17.22
CA LYS A 239 -36.61 -5.52 -17.18
C LYS A 239 -35.46 -4.58 -16.91
N SER A 240 -34.32 -5.12 -16.49
CA SER A 240 -33.09 -4.43 -16.17
C SER A 240 -31.91 -5.11 -16.86
N ASP A 241 -30.81 -4.41 -16.99
CA ASP A 241 -29.55 -4.96 -17.48
C ASP A 241 -29.06 -6.11 -16.58
N ILE A 242 -29.37 -6.03 -15.29
CA ILE A 242 -29.02 -7.06 -14.31
C ILE A 242 -30.12 -7.19 -13.25
N GLU A 243 -30.54 -8.43 -12.97
CA GLU A 243 -31.58 -8.77 -11.98
C GLU A 243 -31.09 -9.77 -10.94
N HIS A 244 -29.93 -10.38 -11.15
CA HIS A 244 -29.29 -11.35 -10.25
C HIS A 244 -27.94 -10.84 -9.74
N PRO A 245 -27.50 -11.28 -8.54
CA PRO A 245 -26.15 -10.97 -8.07
C PRO A 245 -25.08 -11.39 -9.07
N ILE A 246 -24.03 -10.57 -9.18
CA ILE A 246 -22.85 -10.92 -9.97
C ILE A 246 -22.10 -12.03 -9.22
N VAL A 247 -21.70 -13.07 -9.92
CA VAL A 247 -20.90 -14.16 -9.36
C VAL A 247 -19.42 -13.94 -9.70
N ARG A 248 -18.54 -14.13 -8.72
CA ARG A 248 -17.11 -14.34 -8.92
C ARG A 248 -16.77 -15.75 -8.45
N ASP A 249 -16.33 -16.59 -9.38
CA ASP A 249 -15.73 -17.89 -9.06
C ASP A 249 -14.25 -17.69 -8.74
N MET A 250 -13.97 -17.51 -7.45
CA MET A 250 -12.67 -17.05 -6.99
C MET A 250 -11.57 -18.10 -7.16
N ASP A 251 -11.91 -19.40 -7.09
CA ASP A 251 -10.92 -20.49 -7.25
C ASP A 251 -10.52 -20.72 -8.71
N THR A 252 -11.37 -20.32 -9.67
CA THR A 252 -11.08 -20.40 -11.12
C THR A 252 -10.73 -19.05 -11.73
N ASN A 253 -10.61 -17.98 -10.91
CA ASN A 253 -10.34 -16.61 -11.33
C ASN A 253 -11.30 -16.07 -12.39
N MET A 254 -12.61 -16.36 -12.25
CA MET A 254 -13.64 -15.99 -13.21
C MET A 254 -14.73 -15.12 -12.60
N TYR A 255 -15.52 -14.52 -13.45
CA TYR A 255 -16.79 -13.91 -13.08
C TYR A 255 -17.86 -14.18 -14.13
N GLU A 256 -19.10 -14.23 -13.67
CA GLU A 256 -20.28 -14.40 -14.48
C GLU A 256 -21.35 -13.39 -14.06
N ARG A 257 -21.93 -12.68 -15.01
CA ARG A 257 -23.00 -11.74 -14.76
C ARG A 257 -24.07 -11.73 -15.86
N GLN A 258 -25.31 -11.50 -15.49
CA GLN A 258 -26.34 -11.17 -16.44
C GLN A 258 -26.01 -9.83 -17.14
N ALA A 259 -26.19 -9.79 -18.46
CA ALA A 259 -26.08 -8.61 -19.31
C ALA A 259 -27.34 -8.51 -20.19
N GLY A 260 -28.42 -7.94 -19.63
CA GLY A 260 -29.73 -7.95 -20.25
C GLY A 260 -30.27 -9.36 -20.49
N GLY A 261 -30.39 -9.77 -21.75
CA GLY A 261 -30.82 -11.12 -22.17
C GLY A 261 -29.69 -12.15 -22.29
N ASP A 262 -28.44 -11.76 -22.03
CA ASP A 262 -27.24 -12.57 -22.23
C ASP A 262 -26.50 -12.81 -20.91
N LEU A 263 -25.50 -13.71 -20.92
CA LEU A 263 -24.57 -13.92 -19.83
C LEU A 263 -23.17 -13.49 -20.27
N GLU A 264 -22.58 -12.56 -19.55
CA GLU A 264 -21.18 -12.18 -19.70
C GLU A 264 -20.28 -13.06 -18.82
N ILE A 265 -19.21 -13.60 -19.39
CA ILE A 265 -18.21 -14.44 -18.71
C ILE A 265 -16.84 -13.83 -18.96
N GLY A 266 -16.11 -13.54 -17.88
CA GLY A 266 -14.75 -13.03 -17.98
C GLY A 266 -13.76 -13.77 -17.11
N SER A 267 -12.48 -13.72 -17.46
CA SER A 267 -11.45 -14.52 -16.81
C SER A 267 -10.11 -13.82 -16.65
N TYR A 268 -9.46 -14.07 -15.49
CA TYR A 268 -8.05 -13.81 -15.20
C TYR A 268 -7.23 -15.10 -15.05
N ALA A 269 -7.77 -16.26 -15.47
CA ALA A 269 -7.12 -17.56 -15.34
C ALA A 269 -6.17 -17.89 -16.50
N HIS A 270 -6.36 -17.26 -17.67
CA HIS A 270 -5.51 -17.50 -18.83
C HIS A 270 -4.05 -17.06 -18.60
N ARG A 271 -3.13 -17.52 -19.43
CA ARG A 271 -1.75 -17.07 -19.39
C ARG A 271 -1.66 -15.54 -19.49
N PRO A 272 -0.73 -14.87 -18.81
CA PRO A 272 -0.55 -13.42 -18.95
C PRO A 272 -0.15 -13.05 -20.38
N ILE A 273 -0.99 -12.28 -21.06
CA ILE A 273 -0.75 -11.75 -22.41
C ILE A 273 -0.48 -10.26 -22.27
N LEU A 274 0.78 -9.85 -22.42
CA LEU A 274 1.24 -8.49 -22.20
C LEU A 274 1.68 -7.82 -23.50
N TYR A 275 1.29 -6.57 -23.68
CA TYR A 275 1.69 -5.72 -24.78
C TYR A 275 2.67 -4.63 -24.35
N ASP A 276 3.33 -4.01 -25.31
CA ASP A 276 4.01 -2.73 -25.10
C ASP A 276 3.02 -1.59 -25.40
N PRO A 277 3.03 -0.48 -24.64
CA PRO A 277 2.22 0.69 -24.96
C PRO A 277 2.45 1.25 -26.39
N GLU A 278 3.63 1.01 -26.97
CA GLU A 278 3.97 1.43 -28.34
C GLU A 278 3.33 0.53 -29.41
N ASP A 279 2.99 -0.72 -29.09
CA ASP A 279 2.43 -1.70 -30.02
C ASP A 279 0.90 -1.58 -30.15
N LEU A 280 0.27 -0.70 -29.34
CA LEU A 280 -1.18 -0.47 -29.41
C LEU A 280 -1.53 0.31 -30.68
N PRO A 281 -2.51 -0.16 -31.49
CA PRO A 281 -2.85 0.47 -32.74
C PRO A 281 -3.44 1.87 -32.53
N PRO A 282 -3.25 2.80 -33.49
CA PRO A 282 -4.01 4.05 -33.51
C PRO A 282 -5.50 3.78 -33.76
N VAL A 283 -6.37 4.73 -33.40
CA VAL A 283 -7.84 4.61 -33.53
C VAL A 283 -8.27 4.23 -34.95
N GLU A 284 -7.63 4.80 -35.95
CA GLU A 284 -7.96 4.62 -37.37
C GLU A 284 -7.58 3.22 -37.93
N GLN A 285 -6.71 2.51 -37.22
CA GLN A 285 -6.21 1.18 -37.63
C GLN A 285 -6.78 0.04 -36.77
N ALA A 286 -7.52 0.36 -35.71
CA ALA A 286 -8.13 -0.63 -34.87
C ALA A 286 -9.33 -1.30 -35.54
N ALA A 287 -9.45 -2.63 -35.43
CA ALA A 287 -10.57 -3.38 -36.00
C ALA A 287 -11.91 -3.09 -35.28
N LEU A 288 -11.86 -2.94 -33.94
CA LEU A 288 -13.01 -2.58 -33.08
C LEU A 288 -12.68 -1.26 -32.34
N SER A 289 -11.77 -1.32 -31.41
CA SER A 289 -11.20 -0.15 -30.78
C SER A 289 -9.71 -0.43 -30.46
N PRO A 290 -8.89 0.60 -30.18
CA PRO A 290 -7.45 0.40 -29.90
C PRO A 290 -7.16 -0.52 -28.70
N THR A 291 -8.12 -0.73 -27.81
CA THR A 291 -8.01 -1.58 -26.62
C THR A 291 -8.86 -2.84 -26.66
N GLU A 292 -9.44 -3.16 -27.81
CA GLU A 292 -10.21 -4.39 -28.05
C GLU A 292 -9.53 -5.19 -29.14
N PHE A 293 -8.81 -6.25 -28.78
CA PHE A 293 -8.13 -7.13 -29.71
C PHE A 293 -8.99 -8.36 -30.08
N PRO A 294 -8.72 -9.00 -31.23
CA PRO A 294 -9.35 -10.26 -31.58
C PRO A 294 -9.19 -11.32 -30.51
N PHE A 295 -10.28 -11.99 -30.18
CA PHE A 295 -10.34 -13.02 -29.16
C PHE A 295 -9.47 -14.24 -29.51
N THR A 296 -8.73 -14.75 -28.51
CA THR A 296 -7.90 -15.95 -28.65
C THR A 296 -8.60 -17.12 -27.97
N GLN A 297 -9.38 -17.90 -28.73
CA GLN A 297 -10.23 -18.97 -28.23
C GLN A 297 -9.44 -20.01 -27.42
N ALA A 298 -8.24 -20.41 -27.90
CA ALA A 298 -7.42 -21.40 -27.22
C ALA A 298 -7.00 -20.99 -25.79
N ASP A 299 -6.91 -19.70 -25.51
CA ASP A 299 -6.60 -19.18 -24.17
C ASP A 299 -7.84 -19.18 -23.25
N PHE A 300 -9.07 -19.45 -23.79
CA PHE A 300 -10.34 -19.40 -23.04
C PHE A 300 -11.06 -20.76 -22.91
N GLU A 301 -10.53 -21.84 -23.49
CA GLU A 301 -11.20 -23.14 -23.52
C GLU A 301 -11.39 -23.72 -22.11
N GLU A 302 -10.37 -23.63 -21.25
CA GLU A 302 -10.43 -24.09 -19.86
C GLU A 302 -11.46 -23.31 -19.05
N GLN A 303 -11.59 -22.01 -19.30
CA GLN A 303 -12.52 -21.11 -18.63
C GLN A 303 -13.98 -21.43 -19.01
N MET A 304 -14.22 -21.77 -20.27
CA MET A 304 -15.55 -22.24 -20.68
C MET A 304 -15.95 -23.54 -19.98
N GLN A 305 -15.00 -24.45 -19.74
CA GLN A 305 -15.25 -25.67 -18.99
C GLN A 305 -15.63 -25.36 -17.53
N HIS A 306 -14.91 -24.45 -16.87
CA HIS A 306 -15.23 -24.02 -15.51
C HIS A 306 -16.61 -23.33 -15.40
N ALA A 307 -16.96 -22.50 -16.40
CA ALA A 307 -18.27 -21.87 -16.48
C ALA A 307 -19.38 -22.89 -16.69
N LEU A 308 -19.14 -23.91 -17.52
CA LEU A 308 -20.07 -25.02 -17.73
C LEU A 308 -20.29 -25.83 -16.44
N GLU A 309 -19.24 -26.08 -15.67
CA GLU A 309 -19.35 -26.76 -14.37
C GLU A 309 -20.19 -25.96 -13.36
N LEU A 310 -19.97 -24.65 -13.30
CA LEU A 310 -20.65 -23.79 -12.33
C LEU A 310 -22.08 -23.45 -12.73
N MET A 311 -22.35 -23.25 -14.03
CA MET A 311 -23.66 -22.81 -14.57
C MET A 311 -24.16 -23.70 -15.73
N PRO A 312 -24.33 -25.03 -15.52
CA PRO A 312 -24.65 -25.99 -16.58
C PRO A 312 -25.99 -25.70 -17.26
N GLU A 313 -26.98 -25.15 -16.55
CA GLU A 313 -28.29 -24.81 -17.12
C GLU A 313 -28.21 -23.72 -18.23
N ILE A 314 -27.19 -22.84 -18.18
CA ILE A 314 -27.06 -21.76 -19.15
C ILE A 314 -25.99 -22.11 -20.18
N VAL A 315 -24.77 -22.44 -19.71
CA VAL A 315 -23.61 -22.67 -20.58
C VAL A 315 -23.73 -23.97 -21.38
N GLY A 316 -24.47 -24.97 -20.83
CA GLY A 316 -24.77 -26.25 -21.49
C GLY A 316 -26.01 -26.25 -22.40
N ASP A 317 -26.77 -25.15 -22.47
CA ASP A 317 -27.94 -25.04 -23.34
C ASP A 317 -27.52 -24.86 -24.82
N GLU A 318 -27.85 -25.83 -25.68
CA GLU A 318 -27.51 -25.82 -27.10
C GLU A 318 -28.06 -24.61 -27.87
N SER A 319 -29.08 -23.92 -27.33
CA SER A 319 -29.65 -22.70 -27.94
C SER A 319 -28.87 -21.44 -27.60
N VAL A 320 -27.94 -21.52 -26.66
CA VAL A 320 -27.07 -20.40 -26.24
C VAL A 320 -25.75 -20.46 -26.98
N GLY A 321 -25.41 -19.40 -27.69
CA GLY A 321 -24.16 -19.29 -28.46
C GLY A 321 -23.33 -18.06 -28.10
N VAL A 322 -22.07 -18.06 -28.49
CA VAL A 322 -21.19 -16.88 -28.32
C VAL A 322 -21.66 -15.79 -29.29
N LYS A 323 -22.02 -14.63 -28.76
CA LYS A 323 -22.45 -13.44 -29.48
C LYS A 323 -21.34 -12.41 -29.69
N TYR A 324 -20.49 -12.28 -28.67
CA TYR A 324 -19.39 -11.34 -28.64
C TYR A 324 -18.23 -11.93 -27.86
N ALA A 325 -17.00 -11.66 -28.27
CA ALA A 325 -15.80 -12.13 -27.57
C ALA A 325 -14.62 -11.21 -27.88
N ILE A 326 -13.90 -10.81 -26.85
CA ILE A 326 -12.76 -9.91 -26.98
C ILE A 326 -11.59 -10.30 -26.07
N ASN A 327 -10.40 -9.86 -26.51
CA ASN A 327 -9.25 -9.65 -25.65
C ASN A 327 -9.21 -8.15 -25.30
N GLY A 328 -9.85 -7.76 -24.21
CA GLY A 328 -9.86 -6.37 -23.73
C GLY A 328 -8.54 -6.00 -23.05
N ILE A 329 -8.03 -4.80 -23.27
CA ILE A 329 -6.75 -4.36 -22.72
C ILE A 329 -6.96 -3.52 -21.47
N LEU A 330 -6.29 -3.88 -20.39
CA LEU A 330 -6.22 -3.14 -19.11
C LEU A 330 -4.77 -2.83 -18.71
N SER A 331 -4.59 -1.97 -17.72
CA SER A 331 -3.27 -1.57 -17.21
C SER A 331 -2.90 -2.37 -15.97
N LEU A 332 -1.67 -2.90 -15.92
CA LEU A 332 -1.07 -3.52 -14.74
C LEU A 332 0.23 -2.82 -14.34
N THR A 333 0.43 -2.67 -13.04
CA THR A 333 1.63 -2.10 -12.41
C THR A 333 2.47 -3.20 -11.74
N PRO A 334 3.73 -2.92 -11.35
CA PRO A 334 4.58 -3.92 -10.70
C PRO A 334 4.07 -4.42 -9.35
N ASP A 335 3.23 -3.64 -8.67
CA ASP A 335 2.72 -3.93 -7.33
C ASP A 335 1.18 -4.04 -7.26
N GLY A 336 0.50 -3.87 -8.40
CA GLY A 336 -0.95 -3.94 -8.50
C GLY A 336 -1.69 -2.68 -8.05
N MET A 337 -0.99 -1.66 -7.52
CA MET A 337 -1.59 -0.40 -7.07
C MET A 337 -1.60 0.64 -8.18
N PRO A 338 -2.54 1.60 -8.19
CA PRO A 338 -2.53 2.74 -9.12
C PRO A 338 -1.24 3.57 -9.05
N VAL A 339 -1.04 4.42 -10.04
CA VAL A 339 0.10 5.36 -10.10
C VAL A 339 -0.45 6.78 -10.07
N LEU A 340 -0.48 7.36 -8.86
CA LEU A 340 -1.11 8.66 -8.57
C LEU A 340 -0.10 9.69 -8.09
N GLY A 341 -0.38 10.98 -8.33
CA GLY A 341 0.39 12.07 -7.76
C GLY A 341 1.33 12.77 -8.72
N GLU A 342 2.08 13.74 -8.21
CA GLU A 342 3.04 14.52 -8.97
C GLU A 342 4.32 13.72 -9.25
N SER A 343 4.79 13.77 -10.49
CA SER A 343 6.03 13.12 -10.90
C SER A 343 7.21 13.55 -9.99
N PRO A 344 8.06 12.60 -9.54
CA PRO A 344 9.27 12.96 -8.83
C PRO A 344 10.33 13.62 -9.72
N ASP A 345 10.18 13.51 -11.04
CA ASP A 345 11.17 13.96 -12.02
C ASP A 345 10.78 15.29 -12.68
N VAL A 346 9.48 15.61 -12.75
CA VAL A 346 8.96 16.81 -13.47
C VAL A 346 7.87 17.48 -12.64
N LYS A 347 8.12 18.69 -12.15
CA LYS A 347 7.14 19.49 -11.43
C LYS A 347 5.98 19.94 -12.33
N GLY A 348 4.76 19.92 -11.78
CA GLY A 348 3.53 20.22 -12.50
C GLY A 348 3.04 19.10 -13.40
N LEU A 349 3.77 17.96 -13.49
CA LEU A 349 3.31 16.77 -14.19
C LEU A 349 2.71 15.77 -13.20
N TRP A 350 1.42 15.51 -13.30
CA TRP A 350 0.66 14.61 -12.45
C TRP A 350 0.22 13.36 -13.18
N SER A 351 -0.03 12.29 -12.46
CA SER A 351 -0.49 11.01 -12.98
C SER A 351 -1.74 10.52 -12.24
N ALA A 352 -2.69 9.96 -12.99
CA ALA A 352 -3.71 9.03 -12.51
C ALA A 352 -3.80 7.89 -13.51
N ALA A 353 -2.88 6.95 -13.40
CA ALA A 353 -2.71 5.82 -14.32
C ALA A 353 -2.91 4.48 -13.61
N ALA A 354 -3.21 3.43 -14.37
CA ALA A 354 -3.57 2.10 -13.88
C ALA A 354 -4.75 2.13 -12.90
N VAL A 355 -5.73 2.95 -13.19
CA VAL A 355 -6.98 3.12 -12.45
C VAL A 355 -8.10 2.47 -13.26
N TRP A 356 -8.87 1.63 -12.62
CA TRP A 356 -9.97 0.91 -13.27
C TRP A 356 -11.32 1.62 -13.03
N VAL A 357 -12.37 1.16 -13.72
CA VAL A 357 -13.71 1.76 -13.60
C VAL A 357 -14.21 1.73 -12.16
N LYS A 358 -13.91 0.67 -11.40
CA LYS A 358 -14.40 0.51 -10.03
C LYS A 358 -13.98 1.63 -9.08
N GLU A 359 -12.73 2.11 -9.18
CA GLU A 359 -12.18 3.19 -8.33
C GLU A 359 -12.01 4.52 -9.07
N GLY A 360 -12.37 4.61 -10.35
CA GLY A 360 -12.10 5.77 -11.22
C GLY A 360 -12.57 7.12 -10.67
N PRO A 361 -13.86 7.31 -10.35
CA PRO A 361 -14.35 8.57 -9.77
C PRO A 361 -13.75 8.92 -8.42
N GLY A 362 -13.60 7.96 -7.51
CA GLY A 362 -12.98 8.18 -6.21
C GLY A 362 -11.52 8.61 -6.34
N THR A 363 -10.78 7.95 -7.24
CA THR A 363 -9.39 8.35 -7.56
C THR A 363 -9.33 9.75 -8.15
N GLY A 364 -10.24 10.08 -9.08
CA GLY A 364 -10.28 11.42 -9.68
C GLY A 364 -10.55 12.52 -8.67
N LYS A 365 -11.45 12.28 -7.70
CA LYS A 365 -11.71 13.17 -6.57
C LYS A 365 -10.46 13.30 -5.69
N ALA A 366 -9.92 12.18 -5.24
CA ALA A 366 -8.77 12.16 -4.33
C ALA A 366 -7.53 12.86 -4.93
N LEU A 367 -7.25 12.65 -6.24
CA LEU A 367 -6.17 13.36 -6.92
C LEU A 367 -6.44 14.87 -7.02
N ALA A 368 -7.68 15.27 -7.36
CA ALA A 368 -8.03 16.68 -7.43
C ALA A 368 -7.89 17.37 -6.07
N GLU A 369 -8.30 16.72 -4.96
CA GLU A 369 -8.07 17.22 -3.59
C GLU A 369 -6.59 17.38 -3.32
N TRP A 370 -5.78 16.39 -3.65
CA TRP A 370 -4.32 16.45 -3.48
C TRP A 370 -3.69 17.61 -4.25
N MET A 371 -4.13 17.83 -5.51
CA MET A 371 -3.65 18.94 -6.33
C MET A 371 -4.05 20.31 -5.78
N VAL A 372 -5.24 20.44 -5.20
CA VAL A 372 -5.80 21.74 -4.73
C VAL A 372 -5.40 22.06 -3.30
N HIS A 373 -5.40 21.05 -2.42
CA HIS A 373 -5.21 21.23 -0.96
C HIS A 373 -3.85 20.72 -0.45
N GLY A 374 -3.06 20.05 -1.33
CA GLY A 374 -1.78 19.44 -0.96
C GLY A 374 -1.90 18.03 -0.36
N GLU A 375 -3.11 17.55 -0.13
CA GLU A 375 -3.41 16.17 0.27
C GLU A 375 -4.87 15.80 -0.03
N SER A 376 -5.17 14.50 -0.02
CA SER A 376 -6.51 13.93 -0.14
C SER A 376 -7.09 13.56 1.23
N GLU A 377 -8.44 13.46 1.33
CA GLU A 377 -9.12 12.87 2.50
C GLU A 377 -8.76 11.38 2.68
N ILE A 378 -8.46 10.66 1.58
CA ILE A 378 -8.03 9.25 1.59
C ILE A 378 -6.50 9.22 1.57
N ASP A 379 -5.89 8.40 2.42
CA ASP A 379 -4.44 8.16 2.37
C ASP A 379 -4.06 7.48 1.05
N LEU A 380 -3.17 8.10 0.28
CA LEU A 380 -2.73 7.64 -1.05
C LEU A 380 -1.25 7.19 -1.07
N HIS A 381 -0.64 6.92 0.08
CA HIS A 381 0.80 6.61 0.13
C HIS A 381 1.16 5.36 -0.68
N SER A 382 0.28 4.34 -0.70
CA SER A 382 0.52 3.11 -1.46
C SER A 382 0.39 3.29 -2.97
N SER A 383 -0.29 4.35 -3.42
CA SER A 383 -0.49 4.68 -4.85
C SER A 383 0.41 5.82 -5.33
N ASP A 384 1.16 6.50 -4.45
CA ASP A 384 2.02 7.63 -4.81
C ASP A 384 3.06 7.22 -5.86
N ILE A 385 3.09 7.91 -7.01
CA ILE A 385 4.05 7.66 -8.11
C ILE A 385 5.51 7.74 -7.60
N ALA A 386 5.77 8.55 -6.59
CA ALA A 386 7.09 8.71 -5.99
C ALA A 386 7.58 7.48 -5.20
N ARG A 387 6.74 6.45 -4.95
CA ARG A 387 7.14 5.21 -4.25
C ARG A 387 8.14 4.35 -5.01
N PHE A 388 8.21 4.49 -6.33
CA PHE A 388 9.01 3.60 -7.18
C PHE A 388 10.50 3.92 -7.18
N HIS A 389 11.31 2.90 -6.91
CA HIS A 389 12.74 2.91 -7.17
C HIS A 389 13.04 2.75 -8.68
N GLU A 390 14.24 3.14 -9.11
CA GLU A 390 14.60 3.15 -10.54
C GLU A 390 14.49 1.77 -11.22
N HIS A 391 14.89 0.68 -10.52
CA HIS A 391 14.76 -0.67 -11.07
C HIS A 391 13.29 -1.07 -11.30
N GLN A 392 12.36 -0.59 -10.46
CA GLN A 392 10.92 -0.87 -10.58
C GLN A 392 10.26 -0.17 -11.78
N LYS A 393 10.90 0.87 -12.31
CA LYS A 393 10.46 1.59 -13.52
C LYS A 393 11.00 0.97 -14.82
N THR A 394 11.85 -0.06 -14.74
CA THR A 394 12.37 -0.73 -15.95
C THR A 394 11.31 -1.60 -16.60
N ARG A 395 11.28 -1.63 -17.94
CA ARG A 395 10.30 -2.43 -18.69
C ARG A 395 10.31 -3.91 -18.29
N ALA A 396 11.49 -4.48 -18.10
CA ALA A 396 11.62 -5.90 -17.72
C ALA A 396 11.00 -6.18 -16.34
N HIS A 397 11.25 -5.30 -15.36
CA HIS A 397 10.67 -5.44 -14.01
C HIS A 397 9.15 -5.31 -14.05
N VAL A 398 8.63 -4.25 -14.70
CA VAL A 398 7.19 -4.00 -14.84
C VAL A 398 6.49 -5.22 -15.45
N ARG A 399 6.99 -5.74 -16.56
CA ARG A 399 6.38 -6.89 -17.26
C ARG A 399 6.42 -8.17 -16.42
N ALA A 400 7.53 -8.48 -15.78
CA ALA A 400 7.66 -9.70 -14.98
C ALA A 400 6.72 -9.67 -13.76
N ARG A 401 6.66 -8.54 -13.03
CA ARG A 401 5.76 -8.36 -11.89
C ARG A 401 4.29 -8.33 -12.30
N ALA A 402 3.96 -7.65 -13.39
CA ALA A 402 2.60 -7.62 -13.93
C ALA A 402 2.15 -9.02 -14.38
N ALA A 403 3.03 -9.81 -15.00
CA ALA A 403 2.72 -11.19 -15.36
C ALA A 403 2.44 -12.07 -14.15
N GLU A 404 3.26 -11.95 -13.09
CA GLU A 404 3.02 -12.68 -11.82
C GLU A 404 1.75 -12.21 -11.11
N GLY A 405 1.49 -10.88 -11.12
CA GLY A 405 0.33 -10.28 -10.47
C GLY A 405 -1.00 -10.55 -11.18
N PHE A 406 -0.98 -10.86 -12.49
CA PHE A 406 -2.19 -11.01 -13.29
C PHE A 406 -3.16 -12.07 -12.73
N ASN A 407 -2.67 -13.28 -12.52
CA ASN A 407 -3.49 -14.36 -11.96
C ASN A 407 -3.80 -14.18 -10.46
N LYS A 408 -3.10 -13.27 -9.75
CA LYS A 408 -3.39 -12.90 -8.36
C LYS A 408 -4.56 -11.90 -8.23
N THR A 409 -5.11 -11.39 -9.32
CA THR A 409 -6.24 -10.44 -9.30
C THR A 409 -7.42 -10.98 -8.50
N TYR A 410 -7.76 -12.27 -8.68
CA TYR A 410 -8.73 -13.01 -7.87
C TYR A 410 -8.06 -14.09 -7.02
N GLY A 411 -6.75 -14.24 -7.11
CA GLY A 411 -5.98 -15.23 -6.37
C GLY A 411 -6.03 -15.01 -4.86
N ILE A 412 -5.75 -16.07 -4.11
CA ILE A 412 -5.51 -15.93 -2.67
C ILE A 412 -4.16 -15.25 -2.47
N VAL A 413 -4.17 -14.13 -1.74
CA VAL A 413 -2.95 -13.47 -1.29
C VAL A 413 -2.78 -13.77 0.20
N HIS A 414 -1.76 -14.59 0.52
CA HIS A 414 -1.47 -14.96 1.90
C HIS A 414 -0.79 -13.79 2.64
N PRO A 415 -0.97 -13.71 3.96
CA PRO A 415 -0.24 -12.73 4.76
C PRO A 415 1.28 -12.86 4.58
N SER A 416 1.93 -11.74 4.27
CA SER A 416 3.38 -11.66 4.00
C SER A 416 3.87 -12.45 2.78
N GLU A 417 2.98 -12.82 1.87
CA GLU A 417 3.35 -13.53 0.63
C GLU A 417 4.39 -12.76 -0.17
N GLN A 418 5.38 -13.49 -0.68
CA GLN A 418 6.50 -12.92 -1.41
C GLN A 418 6.33 -13.05 -2.93
N TRP A 419 6.83 -12.08 -3.65
CA TRP A 419 6.98 -12.16 -5.10
C TRP A 419 8.05 -13.18 -5.47
N ALA A 420 7.81 -13.97 -6.50
CA ALA A 420 8.76 -14.93 -7.05
C ALA A 420 9.65 -14.29 -8.13
N SER A 421 9.10 -13.37 -8.93
CA SER A 421 9.84 -12.70 -10.01
C SER A 421 10.76 -11.61 -9.49
N ASN A 422 11.83 -11.34 -10.24
CA ASN A 422 12.77 -10.24 -10.00
C ASN A 422 13.31 -10.19 -8.56
N ARG A 423 13.77 -11.33 -8.08
CA ARG A 423 14.48 -11.49 -6.81
C ARG A 423 15.97 -11.14 -7.00
N ASN A 424 16.66 -10.90 -5.90
CA ASN A 424 18.11 -10.62 -5.86
C ASN A 424 18.55 -9.38 -6.64
N ILE A 425 17.73 -8.34 -6.69
CA ILE A 425 18.08 -7.08 -7.38
C ILE A 425 19.02 -6.23 -6.52
N ARG A 426 18.74 -6.16 -5.20
CA ARG A 426 19.55 -5.40 -4.24
C ARG A 426 19.94 -6.31 -3.09
N LEU A 427 21.23 -6.43 -2.85
CA LEU A 427 21.81 -7.31 -1.85
C LEU A 427 22.69 -6.51 -0.88
N ALA A 428 22.63 -6.87 0.40
CA ALA A 428 23.58 -6.36 1.39
C ALA A 428 25.00 -6.83 1.07
N PRO A 429 26.05 -6.08 1.43
CA PRO A 429 27.44 -6.48 1.16
C PRO A 429 27.85 -7.78 1.87
N PHE A 430 27.13 -8.18 2.90
CA PHE A 430 27.34 -9.41 3.69
C PHE A 430 26.29 -10.50 3.39
N HIS A 431 25.51 -10.35 2.33
CA HIS A 431 24.47 -11.32 1.92
C HIS A 431 24.97 -12.79 1.84
N ALA A 432 26.23 -13.01 1.44
CA ALA A 432 26.81 -14.36 1.43
C ALA A 432 26.90 -14.96 2.83
N ARG A 433 27.24 -14.16 3.86
CA ARG A 433 27.27 -14.60 5.26
C ARG A 433 25.87 -14.93 5.79
N GLU A 434 24.89 -14.16 5.39
CA GLU A 434 23.51 -14.41 5.76
C GLU A 434 22.98 -15.71 5.16
N ARG A 435 23.33 -15.98 3.90
CA ARG A 435 23.03 -17.26 3.26
C ARG A 435 23.71 -18.44 3.95
N GLU A 436 24.98 -18.30 4.36
CA GLU A 436 25.70 -19.32 5.14
C GLU A 436 25.00 -19.61 6.48
N LEU A 437 24.36 -18.60 7.09
CA LEU A 437 23.54 -18.73 8.30
C LEU A 437 22.10 -19.22 8.02
N GLY A 438 21.77 -19.56 6.78
CA GLY A 438 20.45 -20.04 6.40
C GLY A 438 19.36 -18.95 6.48
N ALA A 439 19.67 -17.71 6.11
CA ALA A 439 18.70 -16.64 6.05
C ALA A 439 17.55 -16.96 5.09
N VAL A 440 16.32 -16.76 5.54
CA VAL A 440 15.12 -16.74 4.71
C VAL A 440 14.81 -15.29 4.36
N PHE A 441 14.88 -14.97 3.06
CA PHE A 441 14.79 -13.59 2.60
C PHE A 441 13.38 -13.19 2.17
N PHE A 442 12.95 -12.01 2.64
CA PHE A 442 11.74 -11.32 2.19
C PHE A 442 12.14 -10.06 1.41
N GLU A 443 11.60 -9.93 0.22
CA GLU A 443 11.89 -8.78 -0.64
C GLU A 443 11.07 -7.57 -0.25
N ALA A 444 11.70 -6.39 -0.18
CA ALA A 444 11.02 -5.11 -0.18
C ALA A 444 11.86 -4.05 -0.92
N ALA A 445 11.22 -3.32 -1.82
CA ALA A 445 11.87 -2.29 -2.64
C ALA A 445 13.15 -2.80 -3.37
N GLY A 446 13.13 -4.07 -3.79
CA GLY A 446 14.22 -4.77 -4.45
C GLY A 446 15.28 -5.36 -3.51
N TRP A 447 15.28 -5.01 -2.22
CA TRP A 447 16.20 -5.56 -1.24
C TRP A 447 15.76 -6.94 -0.77
N GLU A 448 16.72 -7.89 -0.75
CA GLU A 448 16.58 -9.16 -0.04
C GLU A 448 16.91 -8.91 1.44
N ARG A 449 15.91 -9.02 2.31
CA ARG A 449 16.08 -8.77 3.75
C ARG A 449 15.86 -10.07 4.52
N PRO A 450 16.80 -10.51 5.38
CA PRO A 450 16.58 -11.69 6.21
C PRO A 450 15.35 -11.49 7.11
N GLN A 451 14.39 -12.41 7.01
CA GLN A 451 13.20 -12.42 7.87
C GLN A 451 13.45 -13.19 9.17
N TRP A 452 14.19 -14.28 9.07
CA TRP A 452 14.75 -15.11 10.15
C TRP A 452 15.94 -15.92 9.64
N TYR A 453 16.66 -16.62 10.55
CA TYR A 453 17.82 -17.44 10.20
C TYR A 453 17.64 -18.88 10.70
N GLU A 454 17.75 -19.86 9.80
CA GLU A 454 17.60 -21.30 10.12
C GLU A 454 18.72 -21.83 11.05
N SER A 455 19.92 -21.23 11.05
CA SER A 455 20.99 -21.56 11.97
C SER A 455 20.63 -21.36 13.46
N ASN A 456 19.58 -20.59 13.73
CA ASN A 456 19.04 -20.35 15.07
C ASN A 456 18.10 -21.46 15.58
N ALA A 457 17.92 -22.57 14.81
CA ALA A 457 17.05 -23.68 15.22
C ALA A 457 17.31 -24.23 16.63
N PRO A 458 18.55 -24.31 17.15
CA PRO A 458 18.81 -24.74 18.53
C PRO A 458 18.14 -23.87 19.59
N LEU A 459 17.89 -22.58 19.30
CA LEU A 459 17.22 -21.67 20.23
C LEU A 459 15.76 -22.05 20.47
N LEU A 460 15.13 -22.81 19.56
CA LEU A 460 13.75 -23.29 19.73
C LEU A 460 13.64 -24.28 20.91
N GLU A 461 14.67 -25.08 21.12
CA GLU A 461 14.75 -26.00 22.27
C GLU A 461 15.15 -25.23 23.54
N GLU A 462 16.13 -24.33 23.43
CA GLU A 462 16.61 -23.51 24.54
C GLU A 462 15.47 -22.69 25.19
N PHE A 463 14.65 -22.03 24.38
CA PHE A 463 13.56 -21.18 24.87
C PHE A 463 12.23 -21.94 25.08
N GLY A 464 12.08 -23.14 24.54
CA GLY A 464 10.99 -24.08 24.85
C GLY A 464 9.59 -23.47 24.77
N ASP A 465 8.89 -23.50 25.91
CA ASP A 465 7.49 -23.06 26.04
C ASP A 465 7.27 -21.55 25.86
N ARG A 466 8.33 -20.76 25.86
CA ARG A 466 8.26 -19.31 25.57
C ARG A 466 8.05 -19.03 24.07
N ILE A 467 8.27 -20.04 23.23
CA ILE A 467 8.14 -19.91 21.76
C ILE A 467 6.67 -20.08 21.37
N THR A 468 6.11 -19.08 20.71
CA THR A 468 4.80 -19.22 20.04
C THR A 468 4.93 -20.19 18.88
N ARG A 469 3.98 -21.12 18.76
CA ARG A 469 3.87 -22.04 17.63
C ARG A 469 2.52 -21.84 16.97
N ARG A 470 2.51 -21.70 15.64
CA ARG A 470 1.31 -21.58 14.82
C ARG A 470 1.09 -22.89 14.08
N THR A 471 -0.12 -23.44 14.20
CA THR A 471 -0.50 -24.72 13.57
C THR A 471 -1.34 -24.55 12.32
N SER A 472 -2.02 -23.41 12.19
CA SER A 472 -2.78 -23.07 11.00
C SER A 472 -1.84 -22.67 9.86
N GLU A 473 -1.99 -23.31 8.70
CA GLU A 473 -1.18 -23.00 7.52
C GLU A 473 -1.34 -21.54 7.08
N TRP A 474 -2.55 -20.97 7.16
CA TRP A 474 -2.82 -19.56 6.86
C TRP A 474 -1.94 -18.60 7.67
N GLU A 475 -1.66 -18.95 8.94
CA GLU A 475 -0.91 -18.13 9.87
C GLU A 475 0.61 -18.41 9.86
N SER A 476 1.02 -19.59 9.33
CA SER A 476 2.40 -20.08 9.41
C SER A 476 3.14 -20.17 8.07
N ARG A 477 2.47 -20.12 6.93
CA ARG A 477 3.07 -20.31 5.60
C ARG A 477 4.26 -19.36 5.33
N TRP A 478 4.13 -18.09 5.76
CA TRP A 478 5.16 -17.05 5.60
C TRP A 478 5.68 -16.55 6.95
N TRP A 479 5.80 -17.47 7.91
CA TRP A 479 6.23 -17.16 9.26
C TRP A 479 7.03 -18.33 9.86
N SER A 480 7.93 -18.03 10.82
CA SER A 480 8.71 -19.04 11.53
C SER A 480 8.71 -18.78 13.04
N PRO A 481 8.67 -19.83 13.90
CA PRO A 481 8.88 -19.67 15.34
C PRO A 481 10.29 -19.17 15.67
N LEU A 482 11.24 -19.24 14.74
CA LEU A 482 12.59 -18.71 14.89
C LEU A 482 12.58 -17.20 15.16
N ILE A 483 11.62 -16.45 14.61
CA ILE A 483 11.44 -15.01 14.92
C ILE A 483 11.32 -14.78 16.43
N ASN A 484 10.56 -15.63 17.14
CA ASN A 484 10.44 -15.53 18.59
C ASN A 484 11.73 -15.93 19.33
N ALA A 485 12.43 -16.94 18.82
CA ALA A 485 13.70 -17.39 19.39
C ALA A 485 14.81 -16.34 19.23
N GLU A 486 14.92 -15.74 18.05
CA GLU A 486 15.84 -14.63 17.75
C GLU A 486 15.54 -13.40 18.63
N HIS A 487 14.24 -13.09 18.81
CA HIS A 487 13.82 -12.01 19.71
C HIS A 487 14.30 -12.25 21.15
N LEU A 488 14.11 -13.45 21.68
CA LEU A 488 14.53 -13.79 23.04
C LEU A 488 16.06 -13.79 23.18
N ALA A 489 16.79 -14.30 22.19
CA ALA A 489 18.25 -14.27 22.17
C ALA A 489 18.78 -12.83 22.19
N MET A 490 18.19 -11.94 21.38
CA MET A 490 18.50 -10.51 21.41
C MET A 490 18.22 -9.90 22.80
N ARG A 491 17.05 -10.19 23.39
CA ARG A 491 16.64 -9.65 24.70
C ARG A 491 17.55 -10.11 25.85
N GLU A 492 18.07 -11.32 25.78
CA GLU A 492 18.89 -11.90 26.86
C GLU A 492 20.40 -11.76 26.64
N ARG A 493 20.82 -11.59 25.37
CA ARG A 493 22.22 -11.52 24.95
C ARG A 493 22.46 -10.35 23.99
N ALA A 494 22.53 -10.63 22.70
CA ALA A 494 22.62 -9.62 21.65
C ALA A 494 22.11 -10.16 20.31
N GLY A 495 21.60 -9.26 19.49
CA GLY A 495 21.20 -9.51 18.11
C GLY A 495 21.95 -8.63 17.12
N LEU A 496 22.35 -9.20 15.98
CA LEU A 496 22.93 -8.50 14.83
C LEU A 496 21.91 -8.49 13.70
N PHE A 497 21.65 -7.31 13.12
CA PHE A 497 20.59 -7.09 12.14
C PHE A 497 21.12 -6.46 10.85
N ASP A 498 20.64 -6.97 9.71
CA ASP A 498 20.79 -6.28 8.43
C ASP A 498 19.74 -5.15 8.30
N LEU A 499 20.21 -3.93 8.24
CA LEU A 499 19.41 -2.72 8.01
C LEU A 499 19.83 -1.98 6.72
N SER A 500 20.54 -2.65 5.83
CA SER A 500 20.99 -2.09 4.54
C SER A 500 19.84 -1.63 3.65
N ALA A 501 18.63 -2.13 3.89
CA ALA A 501 17.42 -1.75 3.16
C ALA A 501 16.88 -0.34 3.50
N PHE A 502 17.44 0.34 4.49
CA PHE A 502 17.08 1.73 4.77
C PHE A 502 17.40 2.65 3.59
N THR A 503 16.54 3.63 3.36
CA THR A 503 16.87 4.76 2.52
C THR A 503 17.62 5.78 3.36
N VAL A 504 18.79 6.18 2.87
CA VAL A 504 19.66 7.16 3.52
C VAL A 504 19.96 8.29 2.54
N PHE A 505 19.73 9.53 2.98
CA PHE A 505 20.12 10.70 2.18
C PHE A 505 20.61 11.82 3.09
N ASP A 506 21.53 12.63 2.55
CA ASP A 506 22.09 13.79 3.23
C ASP A 506 21.48 15.09 2.67
N ILE A 507 21.18 16.02 3.56
CA ILE A 507 20.80 17.39 3.22
C ILE A 507 21.94 18.29 3.66
N VAL A 508 22.56 18.97 2.70
CA VAL A 508 23.79 19.75 2.90
C VAL A 508 23.67 21.16 2.36
N GLY A 509 24.52 22.06 2.86
CA GLY A 509 24.63 23.44 2.40
C GLY A 509 23.90 24.47 3.29
N PRO A 510 24.01 25.76 2.98
CA PRO A 510 23.59 26.86 3.87
C PRO A 510 22.11 26.82 4.25
N GLY A 511 21.24 26.30 3.37
CA GLY A 511 19.80 26.15 3.62
C GLY A 511 19.40 24.85 4.32
N ALA A 512 20.33 23.95 4.65
CA ALA A 512 20.04 22.62 5.14
C ALA A 512 19.17 22.62 6.42
N LEU A 513 19.54 23.43 7.42
CA LEU A 513 18.76 23.56 8.64
C LEU A 513 17.32 24.05 8.36
N ALA A 514 17.15 25.07 7.56
CA ALA A 514 15.83 25.61 7.24
C ALA A 514 14.96 24.58 6.51
N SER A 515 15.55 23.82 5.58
CA SER A 515 14.86 22.76 4.84
C SER A 515 14.37 21.63 5.76
N VAL A 516 15.22 21.11 6.65
CA VAL A 516 14.81 20.04 7.58
C VAL A 516 13.84 20.56 8.66
N GLN A 517 13.96 21.84 9.08
CA GLN A 517 12.99 22.47 9.99
C GLN A 517 11.59 22.54 9.36
N CYS A 518 11.49 22.92 8.10
CA CYS A 518 10.21 23.00 7.38
C CYS A 518 9.56 21.62 7.22
N ALA A 519 10.35 20.58 6.93
CA ALA A 519 9.83 19.24 6.65
C ALA A 519 9.47 18.42 7.89
N ALA A 520 10.13 18.67 9.04
CA ALA A 520 10.03 17.83 10.23
C ALA A 520 9.22 18.48 11.35
N LEU A 521 8.45 17.70 12.11
CA LEU A 521 7.69 18.17 13.28
C LEU A 521 8.61 18.60 14.43
N ARG A 522 9.69 17.86 14.68
CA ARG A 522 10.57 18.09 15.83
C ARG A 522 11.57 19.21 15.55
N GLN A 523 12.13 19.78 16.63
CA GLN A 523 13.23 20.74 16.55
C GLN A 523 14.48 20.10 15.95
N MET A 524 15.01 20.68 14.85
CA MET A 524 16.23 20.23 14.17
C MET A 524 17.45 21.10 14.49
N ASP A 525 17.24 22.29 15.06
CA ASP A 525 18.34 23.09 15.59
C ASP A 525 18.77 22.57 16.97
N VAL A 526 19.54 21.51 16.92
CA VAL A 526 20.10 20.76 18.06
C VAL A 526 21.63 20.66 17.87
N PRO A 527 22.41 20.43 18.90
CA PRO A 527 23.86 20.28 18.73
C PRO A 527 24.26 19.21 17.71
N ALA A 528 25.35 19.42 16.99
CA ALA A 528 25.94 18.40 16.12
C ALA A 528 26.19 17.11 16.92
N GLY A 529 25.95 15.97 16.29
CA GLY A 529 25.96 14.66 16.94
C GLY A 529 24.64 14.25 17.62
N ARG A 530 23.58 15.08 17.54
CA ARG A 530 22.25 14.67 18.03
C ARG A 530 21.49 13.89 16.97
N VAL A 531 20.73 12.92 17.45
CA VAL A 531 19.80 12.10 16.64
C VAL A 531 18.38 12.39 17.10
N VAL A 532 17.51 12.71 16.13
CA VAL A 532 16.11 13.09 16.40
C VAL A 532 15.19 12.19 15.59
N TYR A 533 14.37 11.40 16.27
CA TYR A 533 13.22 10.75 15.65
C TYR A 533 12.09 11.76 15.50
N THR A 534 11.50 11.86 14.32
CA THR A 534 10.48 12.86 14.01
C THR A 534 9.40 12.34 13.07
N PRO A 535 8.11 12.59 13.38
CA PRO A 535 7.07 12.57 12.36
C PRO A 535 7.31 13.63 11.29
N VAL A 536 6.87 13.33 10.07
CA VAL A 536 6.69 14.24 8.95
C VAL A 536 5.18 14.35 8.70
N LEU A 537 4.65 15.56 8.70
CA LEU A 537 3.21 15.78 8.63
C LEU A 537 2.75 16.23 7.25
N SER A 538 1.54 15.84 6.91
CA SER A 538 0.76 16.42 5.82
C SER A 538 0.21 17.82 6.21
N PRO A 539 -0.29 18.62 5.27
CA PRO A 539 -0.90 19.92 5.57
C PRO A 539 -2.01 19.86 6.61
N ASN A 540 -2.82 18.80 6.65
CA ASN A 540 -3.89 18.61 7.63
C ASN A 540 -3.41 17.97 8.96
N GLY A 541 -2.10 17.77 9.11
CA GLY A 541 -1.48 17.30 10.35
C GLY A 541 -1.54 15.80 10.59
N GLY A 542 -1.90 15.01 9.57
CA GLY A 542 -1.74 13.55 9.54
C GLY A 542 -0.30 13.13 9.24
N PHE A 543 -0.01 11.83 9.32
CA PHE A 543 1.35 11.34 9.11
C PHE A 543 1.63 11.11 7.61
N LYS A 544 2.58 11.85 7.06
CA LYS A 544 3.14 11.62 5.73
C LYS A 544 4.29 10.60 5.78
N SER A 545 5.06 10.61 6.87
CA SER A 545 6.14 9.66 7.16
C SER A 545 6.57 9.76 8.63
N ASP A 546 7.43 8.84 9.06
CA ASP A 546 8.21 8.91 10.29
C ASP A 546 9.65 8.45 10.03
N LEU A 547 10.62 9.18 10.57
CA LEU A 547 12.02 8.97 10.23
C LEU A 547 12.98 9.52 11.29
N THR A 548 14.27 9.21 11.10
CA THR A 548 15.35 9.67 11.98
C THR A 548 16.22 10.67 11.24
N ILE A 549 16.55 11.79 11.89
CA ILE A 549 17.47 12.81 11.37
C ILE A 549 18.66 12.95 12.34
N MET A 550 19.88 12.83 11.82
CA MET A 550 21.14 13.06 12.51
C MET A 550 21.70 14.42 12.09
N ARG A 551 21.99 15.30 13.04
CA ARG A 551 22.76 16.51 12.74
C ARG A 551 24.26 16.18 12.76
N LEU A 552 24.90 16.06 11.60
CA LEU A 552 26.32 15.73 11.47
C LEU A 552 27.23 16.96 11.51
N GLY A 553 26.68 18.14 11.25
CA GLY A 553 27.36 19.42 11.26
C GLY A 553 26.40 20.60 11.20
N ASP A 554 26.91 21.82 11.11
CA ASP A 554 26.07 23.02 11.08
C ASP A 554 25.17 23.06 9.84
N GLU A 555 25.69 22.63 8.70
CA GLU A 555 25.03 22.60 7.39
C GLU A 555 24.91 21.16 6.84
N HIS A 556 24.89 20.13 7.71
CA HIS A 556 24.88 18.74 7.30
C HIS A 556 23.93 17.90 8.17
N PHE A 557 22.87 17.39 7.57
CA PHE A 557 21.87 16.51 8.18
C PHE A 557 21.76 15.22 7.39
N ARG A 558 21.77 14.08 8.08
CA ARG A 558 21.51 12.76 7.50
C ARG A 558 20.12 12.29 7.88
N VAL A 559 19.32 11.96 6.89
CA VAL A 559 17.98 11.40 7.05
C VAL A 559 18.03 9.90 6.79
N VAL A 560 17.42 9.12 7.70
CA VAL A 560 17.30 7.67 7.61
C VAL A 560 15.81 7.31 7.72
N THR A 561 15.29 6.61 6.73
CA THR A 561 13.88 6.21 6.63
C THR A 561 13.74 4.78 6.12
N GLY A 562 12.53 4.21 6.24
CA GLY A 562 12.23 2.88 5.74
C GLY A 562 12.40 2.78 4.22
N GLY A 563 12.94 1.65 3.73
CA GLY A 563 13.22 1.47 2.31
C GLY A 563 11.99 1.58 1.40
N ALA A 564 10.81 1.18 1.88
CA ALA A 564 9.57 1.26 1.11
C ALA A 564 9.05 2.71 0.96
N ALA A 565 9.20 3.55 2.00
CA ALA A 565 8.77 4.96 1.96
C ALA A 565 9.83 5.89 1.38
N GLY A 566 11.08 5.46 1.31
CA GLY A 566 12.25 6.32 1.11
C GLY A 566 12.26 7.16 -0.16
N MET A 567 11.69 6.66 -1.27
CA MET A 567 11.63 7.43 -2.51
C MET A 567 10.61 8.58 -2.41
N ALA A 568 9.46 8.34 -1.80
CA ALA A 568 8.46 9.38 -1.52
C ALA A 568 8.99 10.41 -0.51
N ASP A 569 9.70 9.96 0.53
CA ASP A 569 10.35 10.84 1.51
C ASP A 569 11.42 11.73 0.85
N LYS A 570 12.25 11.17 -0.03
CA LYS A 570 13.23 11.99 -0.78
C LYS A 570 12.55 13.07 -1.61
N LYS A 571 11.44 12.74 -2.31
CA LYS A 571 10.67 13.76 -3.04
C LYS A 571 10.13 14.82 -2.09
N TRP A 572 9.53 14.41 -0.97
CA TRP A 572 8.99 15.35 0.02
C TRP A 572 10.04 16.34 0.51
N PHE A 573 11.23 15.86 0.92
CA PHE A 573 12.31 16.73 1.37
C PHE A 573 12.86 17.60 0.24
N ARG A 574 12.99 17.07 -0.98
CA ARG A 574 13.45 17.85 -2.15
C ARG A 574 12.52 19.03 -2.43
N ASP A 575 11.23 18.85 -2.29
CA ASP A 575 10.25 19.90 -2.50
C ASP A 575 10.33 21.02 -1.44
N GLN A 576 10.99 20.77 -0.31
CA GLN A 576 11.21 21.73 0.78
C GLN A 576 12.62 22.34 0.80
N MET A 577 13.47 22.06 -0.20
CA MET A 577 14.83 22.64 -0.26
C MET A 577 14.79 24.15 -0.45
N VAL A 578 15.50 24.87 0.40
CA VAL A 578 15.62 26.33 0.37
C VAL A 578 17.08 26.77 0.56
N GLY A 579 17.38 28.02 0.19
CA GLY A 579 18.63 28.69 0.57
C GLY A 579 19.92 28.01 0.13
N GLY A 580 19.93 27.28 -0.98
CA GLY A 580 21.13 26.57 -1.48
C GLY A 580 21.39 25.24 -0.76
N ALA A 581 20.35 24.66 -0.15
CA ALA A 581 20.41 23.28 0.32
C ALA A 581 20.38 22.31 -0.86
N GLU A 582 21.11 21.20 -0.73
CA GLU A 582 21.13 20.11 -1.71
C GLU A 582 20.83 18.77 -1.02
N LEU A 583 20.12 17.87 -1.74
CA LEU A 583 19.86 16.51 -1.30
C LEU A 583 20.77 15.53 -2.04
N ALA A 584 21.60 14.80 -1.30
CA ALA A 584 22.47 13.75 -1.80
C ALA A 584 21.94 12.38 -1.39
N ASP A 585 21.58 11.53 -2.36
CA ASP A 585 21.16 10.15 -2.09
C ASP A 585 22.35 9.27 -1.71
N MET A 586 22.38 8.79 -0.47
CA MET A 586 23.43 7.96 0.10
C MET A 586 23.05 6.47 0.16
N THR A 587 21.83 6.10 -0.26
CA THR A 587 21.25 4.76 -0.09
C THR A 587 22.14 3.64 -0.65
N SER A 588 22.71 3.84 -1.85
CA SER A 588 23.58 2.84 -2.49
C SER A 588 25.08 3.01 -2.13
N SER A 589 25.41 4.04 -1.35
CA SER A 589 26.78 4.33 -0.91
C SER A 589 27.08 3.82 0.49
N MET A 590 26.03 3.55 1.28
CA MET A 590 26.11 3.18 2.69
C MET A 590 25.45 1.83 2.94
N THR A 591 25.92 1.13 3.97
CA THR A 591 25.23 -0.01 4.57
C THR A 591 25.06 0.21 6.06
N THR A 592 24.04 -0.40 6.64
CA THR A 592 23.70 -0.22 8.05
C THR A 592 23.59 -1.58 8.72
N ILE A 593 24.25 -1.73 9.85
CA ILE A 593 24.12 -2.91 10.73
C ILE A 593 23.56 -2.45 12.08
N GLY A 594 22.52 -3.14 12.58
CA GLY A 594 21.99 -2.95 13.92
C GLY A 594 22.61 -3.95 14.89
N LEU A 595 23.03 -3.47 16.08
CA LEU A 595 23.55 -4.29 17.17
C LEU A 595 22.80 -3.92 18.43
N TRP A 596 21.93 -4.81 18.94
CA TRP A 596 21.11 -4.54 20.14
C TRP A 596 21.07 -5.73 21.08
N GLY A 597 20.89 -5.43 22.34
CA GLY A 597 20.77 -6.36 23.45
C GLY A 597 21.65 -5.96 24.65
N PRO A 598 21.49 -6.60 25.82
CA PRO A 598 22.25 -6.24 27.03
C PRO A 598 23.76 -6.43 26.85
N ARG A 599 24.22 -7.30 25.94
CA ARG A 599 25.64 -7.52 25.62
C ARG A 599 26.16 -6.69 24.45
N ALA A 600 25.33 -5.86 23.84
CA ALA A 600 25.74 -5.08 22.67
C ALA A 600 26.93 -4.14 22.97
N ARG A 601 26.97 -3.55 24.19
CA ARG A 601 28.11 -2.71 24.61
C ARG A 601 29.38 -3.51 24.78
N ASP A 602 29.32 -4.68 25.39
CA ASP A 602 30.49 -5.54 25.59
C ASP A 602 31.09 -5.92 24.23
N ILE A 603 30.25 -6.32 23.28
CA ILE A 603 30.67 -6.68 21.91
C ILE A 603 31.33 -5.46 21.21
N LEU A 604 30.73 -4.29 21.32
CA LEU A 604 31.28 -3.09 20.69
C LEU A 604 32.60 -2.68 21.36
N ALA A 605 32.70 -2.76 22.69
CA ALA A 605 33.90 -2.44 23.45
C ALA A 605 35.08 -3.38 23.10
N ASP A 606 34.82 -4.65 22.79
CA ASP A 606 35.84 -5.59 22.34
C ASP A 606 36.43 -5.23 20.95
N THR A 607 35.77 -4.35 20.20
CA THR A 607 36.17 -3.98 18.83
C THR A 607 36.67 -2.52 18.72
N THR A 608 36.55 -1.71 19.77
CA THR A 608 36.90 -0.28 19.76
C THR A 608 37.69 0.16 21.00
N SER A 609 38.56 1.15 20.82
CA SER A 609 39.18 1.89 21.92
C SER A 609 38.40 3.16 22.31
N ASP A 610 37.36 3.51 21.55
CA ASP A 610 36.50 4.63 21.86
C ASP A 610 35.62 4.36 23.09
N ASP A 611 35.30 5.40 23.85
CA ASP A 611 34.43 5.29 25.03
C ASP A 611 32.97 5.09 24.61
N VAL A 612 32.48 3.84 24.73
CA VAL A 612 31.09 3.45 24.44
C VAL A 612 30.23 3.33 25.70
N SER A 613 30.70 3.84 26.86
CA SER A 613 29.93 3.94 28.10
C SER A 613 28.72 4.88 27.95
N ASN A 614 27.87 4.92 28.98
CA ASN A 614 26.73 5.86 29.01
C ASN A 614 27.16 7.32 29.09
N GLU A 615 28.25 7.59 29.76
CA GLU A 615 28.84 8.93 29.87
C GLU A 615 29.48 9.38 28.56
N GLY A 616 30.22 8.49 27.91
CA GLY A 616 30.93 8.77 26.68
C GLY A 616 30.08 8.73 25.43
N PHE A 617 29.00 7.96 25.43
CA PHE A 617 28.11 7.85 24.26
C PHE A 617 26.63 7.82 24.66
N LYS A 618 26.01 8.98 24.80
CA LYS A 618 24.64 9.14 25.30
C LYS A 618 23.60 8.64 24.31
N PHE A 619 22.49 8.11 24.83
CA PHE A 619 21.32 7.77 24.01
C PHE A 619 20.80 9.00 23.22
N GLY A 620 20.40 8.78 21.97
CA GLY A 620 19.99 9.84 21.04
C GLY A 620 21.13 10.70 20.53
N SER A 621 22.35 10.14 20.46
CA SER A 621 23.50 10.79 19.84
C SER A 621 24.15 9.90 18.80
N CYS A 622 24.89 10.51 17.88
CA CYS A 622 25.74 9.83 16.90
C CYS A 622 27.12 10.45 16.85
N ARG A 623 28.11 9.64 16.55
CA ARG A 623 29.49 10.05 16.30
C ARG A 623 30.26 8.96 15.55
N THR A 624 31.35 9.35 14.90
CA THR A 624 32.27 8.39 14.32
C THR A 624 33.15 7.77 15.42
N ILE A 625 33.22 6.44 15.41
CA ILE A 625 34.11 5.63 16.25
C ILE A 625 34.95 4.70 15.39
N GLU A 626 36.01 4.13 15.95
CA GLU A 626 36.77 3.05 15.32
C GLU A 626 36.13 1.70 15.71
N VAL A 627 35.89 0.81 14.74
CA VAL A 627 35.45 -0.57 14.96
C VAL A 627 36.38 -1.47 14.18
N GLY A 628 37.28 -2.17 14.88
CA GLY A 628 38.36 -2.92 14.26
C GLY A 628 39.24 -1.98 13.42
N THR A 629 39.24 -2.18 12.10
CA THR A 629 40.05 -1.38 11.15
C THR A 629 39.25 -0.29 10.42
N GLN A 630 38.02 -0.01 10.87
CA GLN A 630 37.07 0.83 10.14
C GLN A 630 36.64 2.05 10.99
N ARG A 631 36.35 3.14 10.28
CA ARG A 631 35.69 4.32 10.86
C ARG A 631 34.19 4.21 10.60
N VAL A 632 33.40 4.09 11.65
CA VAL A 632 31.98 3.80 11.64
C VAL A 632 31.21 4.99 12.21
N LEU A 633 30.24 5.52 11.50
CA LEU A 633 29.26 6.41 12.10
C LEU A 633 28.30 5.56 12.94
N ALA A 634 28.43 5.65 14.25
CA ALA A 634 27.56 4.96 15.19
C ALA A 634 26.44 5.88 15.66
N SER A 635 25.22 5.40 15.70
CA SER A 635 24.04 6.11 16.20
C SER A 635 23.41 5.30 17.36
N ARG A 636 23.39 5.85 18.56
CA ARG A 636 22.84 5.17 19.71
C ARG A 636 21.33 5.38 19.81
N ILE A 637 20.59 4.57 19.10
CA ILE A 637 19.13 4.52 19.06
C ILE A 637 18.66 3.06 19.00
N SER A 638 17.36 2.82 19.17
CA SER A 638 16.81 1.46 19.10
C SER A 638 15.33 1.48 18.73
N TYR A 639 14.96 0.68 17.75
CA TYR A 639 13.56 0.42 17.40
C TYR A 639 13.04 -0.88 18.04
N VAL A 640 13.94 -1.71 18.60
CA VAL A 640 13.60 -2.90 19.38
C VAL A 640 13.56 -2.65 20.88
N GLY A 641 14.02 -1.49 21.36
CA GLY A 641 13.92 -1.06 22.74
C GLY A 641 14.96 -1.65 23.68
N ASP A 642 16.09 -2.10 23.16
CA ASP A 642 17.26 -2.52 23.93
C ASP A 642 18.45 -1.60 23.72
N LEU A 643 19.46 -1.71 24.60
CA LEU A 643 20.77 -1.08 24.46
C LEU A 643 21.38 -1.44 23.10
N GLY A 644 21.92 -0.47 22.38
CA GLY A 644 22.69 -0.74 21.18
C GLY A 644 22.79 0.43 20.20
N TRP A 645 23.22 0.12 19.00
CA TRP A 645 23.59 1.08 17.97
C TRP A 645 23.17 0.64 16.58
N GLU A 646 22.88 1.61 15.74
CA GLU A 646 22.95 1.50 14.30
C GLU A 646 24.35 1.95 13.85
N LEU A 647 25.01 1.14 13.04
CA LEU A 647 26.38 1.30 12.60
C LEU A 647 26.42 1.46 11.08
N TYR A 648 26.88 2.63 10.64
CA TYR A 648 26.89 3.04 9.22
C TYR A 648 28.31 3.08 8.68
N VAL A 649 28.55 2.41 7.55
CA VAL A 649 29.81 2.44 6.82
C VAL A 649 29.57 2.54 5.31
N PRO A 650 30.58 2.99 4.53
CA PRO A 650 30.55 2.81 3.09
C PRO A 650 30.29 1.34 2.72
N ILE A 651 29.50 1.11 1.67
CA ILE A 651 28.98 -0.24 1.33
C ILE A 651 30.11 -1.27 1.13
N GLU A 652 31.26 -0.86 0.55
CA GLU A 652 32.42 -1.74 0.33
C GLU A 652 33.10 -2.20 1.63
N GLN A 653 32.80 -1.57 2.75
CA GLN A 653 33.33 -1.92 4.07
C GLN A 653 32.34 -2.78 4.89
N GLY A 654 31.13 -2.96 4.40
CA GLY A 654 30.05 -3.62 5.16
C GLY A 654 30.35 -5.06 5.53
N LEU A 655 30.93 -5.83 4.61
CA LEU A 655 31.30 -7.23 4.88
C LEU A 655 32.35 -7.33 6.00
N LYS A 656 33.36 -6.45 6.01
CA LYS A 656 34.38 -6.46 7.06
C LYS A 656 33.78 -6.03 8.41
N LEU A 657 32.85 -5.08 8.44
CA LEU A 657 32.15 -4.71 9.67
C LEU A 657 31.32 -5.87 10.21
N TRP A 658 30.58 -6.56 9.37
CA TRP A 658 29.81 -7.74 9.75
C TRP A 658 30.71 -8.82 10.38
N ASP A 659 31.78 -9.22 9.70
CA ASP A 659 32.71 -10.24 10.18
C ASP A 659 33.36 -9.83 11.52
N THR A 660 33.76 -8.55 11.66
CA THR A 660 34.34 -8.01 12.91
C THR A 660 33.36 -8.13 14.10
N LEU A 661 32.12 -7.69 13.90
CA LEU A 661 31.09 -7.76 14.96
C LEU A 661 30.66 -9.20 15.24
N TRP A 662 30.58 -10.04 14.21
CA TRP A 662 30.21 -11.44 14.34
C TRP A 662 31.24 -12.22 15.17
N GLU A 663 32.54 -12.04 14.87
CA GLU A 663 33.63 -12.70 15.61
C GLU A 663 33.69 -12.24 17.08
N ALA A 664 33.60 -10.93 17.32
CA ALA A 664 33.57 -10.37 18.67
C ALA A 664 32.31 -10.77 19.46
N GLY A 665 31.19 -10.96 18.77
CA GLY A 665 29.92 -11.31 19.39
C GLY A 665 29.75 -12.78 19.78
N ARG A 666 30.52 -13.71 19.18
CA ARG A 666 30.41 -15.14 19.46
C ARG A 666 30.57 -15.50 20.94
N PRO A 667 31.57 -14.99 21.68
CA PRO A 667 31.72 -15.25 23.11
C PRO A 667 30.57 -14.71 23.97
N HIS A 668 29.86 -13.69 23.47
CA HIS A 668 28.72 -13.04 24.12
C HIS A 668 27.36 -13.66 23.75
N GLY A 669 27.34 -14.73 22.92
CA GLY A 669 26.14 -15.39 22.47
C GLY A 669 25.32 -14.56 21.47
N LEU A 670 26.00 -13.78 20.62
CA LEU A 670 25.37 -13.02 19.55
C LEU A 670 24.60 -13.94 18.59
N ALA A 671 23.36 -13.58 18.28
CA ALA A 671 22.53 -14.21 17.29
C ALA A 671 22.34 -13.29 16.07
N ALA A 672 22.33 -13.84 14.86
CA ALA A 672 21.80 -13.12 13.71
C ALA A 672 20.28 -13.03 13.87
N CYS A 673 19.72 -11.85 13.72
CA CYS A 673 18.29 -11.59 13.91
C CYS A 673 17.69 -10.96 12.65
N GLY A 674 16.56 -11.51 12.22
CA GLY A 674 15.86 -11.04 11.03
C GLY A 674 14.97 -9.82 11.27
N ILE A 675 14.48 -9.26 10.15
CA ILE A 675 13.54 -8.13 10.16
C ILE A 675 12.21 -8.51 10.84
N GLY A 676 11.90 -9.80 10.96
CA GLY A 676 10.76 -10.30 11.74
C GLY A 676 10.82 -9.89 13.21
N VAL A 677 12.02 -9.79 13.79
CA VAL A 677 12.24 -9.23 15.14
C VAL A 677 12.13 -7.72 15.11
N TYR A 678 12.89 -7.06 14.24
CA TYR A 678 12.96 -5.60 14.18
C TYR A 678 11.61 -4.95 13.87
N GLY A 679 10.97 -5.37 12.78
CA GLY A 679 9.73 -4.76 12.27
C GLY A 679 8.45 -5.27 12.93
N THR A 680 8.50 -6.37 13.71
CA THR A 680 7.30 -6.96 14.31
C THR A 680 7.46 -7.14 15.83
N THR A 681 8.10 -8.19 16.32
CA THR A 681 8.05 -8.56 17.73
C THR A 681 8.73 -7.52 18.63
N GLY A 682 9.88 -6.99 18.22
CA GLY A 682 10.65 -6.01 18.99
C GLY A 682 9.91 -4.69 19.19
N ARG A 683 9.42 -4.09 18.09
CA ARG A 683 8.69 -2.83 18.12
C ARG A 683 7.34 -2.93 18.84
N LEU A 684 6.62 -4.05 18.65
CA LEU A 684 5.28 -4.24 19.24
C LEU A 684 5.35 -4.29 20.77
N GLU A 685 6.34 -4.94 21.34
CA GLU A 685 6.54 -4.94 22.79
C GLU A 685 6.83 -3.54 23.36
N LYS A 686 7.42 -2.68 22.56
CA LYS A 686 7.68 -1.27 22.87
C LYS A 686 6.53 -0.35 22.50
N CYS A 687 5.44 -0.87 21.96
CA CYS A 687 4.31 -0.08 21.47
C CYS A 687 4.74 0.96 20.42
N TYR A 688 5.83 0.71 19.64
CA TYR A 688 6.28 1.61 18.60
C TYR A 688 5.42 1.46 17.35
N ARG A 689 5.07 2.61 16.76
CA ARG A 689 4.24 2.71 15.56
C ARG A 689 5.09 2.48 14.32
N ALA A 690 4.42 2.12 13.24
CA ALA A 690 5.04 2.01 11.91
C ALA A 690 4.22 2.77 10.87
N HIS A 691 4.90 3.49 9.98
CA HIS A 691 4.27 4.12 8.83
C HIS A 691 3.59 3.08 7.92
N GLY A 692 2.41 3.40 7.43
CA GLY A 692 1.56 2.51 6.64
C GLY A 692 0.76 1.47 7.44
N ASN A 693 0.90 1.47 8.78
CA ASN A 693 0.09 0.64 9.69
C ASN A 693 -0.66 1.53 10.71
N GLU A 694 0.08 2.12 11.66
CA GLU A 694 -0.46 3.04 12.67
C GLU A 694 -0.37 4.50 12.24
N LEU A 695 0.61 4.84 11.41
CA LEU A 695 0.90 6.20 10.99
C LEU A 695 0.48 6.37 9.52
N GLU A 696 -0.68 6.96 9.32
CA GLU A 696 -1.30 7.29 8.04
C GLU A 696 -1.87 8.72 8.12
N THR A 697 -2.22 9.33 6.98
CA THR A 697 -2.74 10.71 6.95
C THR A 697 -4.08 10.86 7.67
N GLU A 698 -4.81 9.77 7.89
CA GLU A 698 -6.11 9.76 8.59
C GLU A 698 -6.02 10.00 10.10
N TYR A 699 -4.83 9.79 10.68
CA TYR A 699 -4.60 9.95 12.12
C TYR A 699 -3.58 11.05 12.38
N ASN A 700 -3.73 11.71 13.53
CA ASN A 700 -2.85 12.80 13.91
C ASN A 700 -1.92 12.43 15.09
N VAL A 701 -0.97 13.31 15.35
CA VAL A 701 0.08 13.11 16.38
C VAL A 701 -0.48 12.94 17.79
N VAL A 702 -1.63 13.58 18.10
CA VAL A 702 -2.29 13.46 19.42
C VAL A 702 -2.92 12.09 19.57
N GLU A 703 -3.68 11.65 18.56
CA GLU A 703 -4.32 10.33 18.53
C GLU A 703 -3.28 9.20 18.62
N ALA A 704 -2.14 9.36 17.94
CA ALA A 704 -1.04 8.40 17.99
C ALA A 704 -0.26 8.41 19.32
N GLY A 705 -0.53 9.35 20.23
CA GLY A 705 0.19 9.48 21.49
C GLY A 705 1.67 9.90 21.31
N MET A 706 1.98 10.64 20.25
CA MET A 706 3.36 11.03 19.89
C MET A 706 3.65 12.52 20.08
N THR A 707 2.83 13.22 20.84
CA THR A 707 3.02 14.66 21.12
C THR A 707 4.30 14.92 21.92
N ALA A 708 4.98 16.03 21.62
CA ALA A 708 6.00 16.59 22.50
C ALA A 708 5.37 17.59 23.48
N PRO A 709 6.01 17.85 24.64
CA PRO A 709 5.54 18.85 25.60
C PRO A 709 5.39 20.24 24.97
N ARG A 710 6.31 20.60 24.08
CA ARG A 710 6.32 21.89 23.37
C ARG A 710 6.35 21.69 21.86
N VAL A 711 5.67 22.56 21.13
CA VAL A 711 5.79 22.71 19.68
C VAL A 711 6.90 23.73 19.43
N LYS A 712 7.76 23.50 18.44
CA LYS A 712 8.82 24.44 18.08
C LYS A 712 8.23 25.76 17.53
N GLU A 713 9.00 26.85 17.67
CA GLU A 713 8.58 28.20 17.23
C GLU A 713 8.62 28.35 15.72
N GLU A 714 9.59 27.73 15.08
CA GLU A 714 9.76 27.74 13.64
C GLU A 714 8.58 27.09 12.92
N ASP A 715 8.31 27.56 11.72
CA ASP A 715 7.22 27.01 10.91
C ASP A 715 7.59 25.66 10.31
N PHE A 716 6.56 24.82 10.10
CA PHE A 716 6.68 23.51 9.46
C PHE A 716 5.35 23.12 8.83
N ILE A 717 5.40 22.19 7.87
CA ILE A 717 4.19 21.69 7.21
C ILE A 717 3.28 21.00 8.23
N GLY A 718 1.98 21.36 8.21
CA GLY A 718 0.97 20.83 9.13
C GLY A 718 0.93 21.50 10.52
N LYS A 719 1.73 22.54 10.78
CA LYS A 719 1.80 23.21 12.11
C LYS A 719 0.44 23.72 12.58
N ALA A 720 -0.28 24.44 11.73
CA ALA A 720 -1.59 25.01 12.09
C ALA A 720 -2.60 23.91 12.46
N ALA A 721 -2.63 22.81 11.71
CA ALA A 721 -3.47 21.65 11.98
C ALA A 721 -3.03 20.94 13.27
N HIS A 722 -1.74 20.74 13.46
CA HIS A 722 -1.20 20.13 14.67
C HIS A 722 -1.55 20.92 15.94
N LEU A 723 -1.48 22.25 15.89
CA LEU A 723 -1.89 23.11 17.02
C LEU A 723 -3.38 22.97 17.33
N ARG A 724 -4.26 22.96 16.33
CA ARG A 724 -5.70 22.70 16.52
C ARG A 724 -5.95 21.32 17.16
N HIS A 725 -5.32 20.25 16.64
CA HIS A 725 -5.47 18.90 17.19
C HIS A 725 -5.04 18.80 18.67
N ARG A 726 -4.12 19.66 19.12
CA ARG A 726 -3.71 19.68 20.52
C ARG A 726 -4.75 20.35 21.45
N GLU A 727 -5.62 21.18 20.91
CA GLU A 727 -6.69 21.87 21.65
C GLU A 727 -8.00 21.06 21.64
N GLU A 728 -8.16 20.16 20.68
CA GLU A 728 -9.34 19.32 20.48
C GLU A 728 -9.23 18.01 21.26
N GLU A 729 -10.40 17.48 21.68
CA GLU A 729 -10.46 16.11 22.18
C GLU A 729 -10.16 15.13 21.03
N PRO A 730 -9.23 14.14 21.18
CA PRO A 730 -8.94 13.21 20.10
C PRO A 730 -10.17 12.36 19.77
N ALA A 731 -10.39 12.07 18.48
CA ALA A 731 -11.48 11.20 18.05
C ALA A 731 -11.18 9.73 18.37
N ALA A 732 -9.89 9.37 18.35
CA ALA A 732 -9.40 8.05 18.69
C ALA A 732 -8.08 8.14 19.47
N ILE A 733 -7.71 7.08 20.14
CA ILE A 733 -6.45 6.95 20.91
C ILE A 733 -5.80 5.63 20.51
N MET A 734 -4.53 5.67 20.12
CA MET A 734 -3.74 4.47 19.86
C MET A 734 -3.60 3.65 21.15
N CYS A 735 -4.01 2.39 21.06
CA CYS A 735 -3.97 1.41 22.15
C CYS A 735 -3.17 0.18 21.76
N THR A 736 -2.54 -0.43 22.74
CA THR A 736 -1.97 -1.77 22.65
C THR A 736 -2.85 -2.73 23.46
N LEU A 737 -3.31 -3.78 22.79
CA LEU A 737 -4.16 -4.81 23.37
C LEU A 737 -3.40 -6.14 23.44
N THR A 738 -3.80 -7.00 24.38
CA THR A 738 -3.31 -8.39 24.45
C THR A 738 -4.47 -9.37 24.30
N VAL A 739 -4.21 -10.47 23.59
CA VAL A 739 -5.18 -11.55 23.44
C VAL A 739 -5.21 -12.36 24.74
N ASP A 740 -6.41 -12.52 25.33
CA ASP A 740 -6.59 -13.22 26.61
C ASP A 740 -6.71 -14.73 26.43
N ASP A 741 -7.41 -15.17 25.37
CA ASP A 741 -7.53 -16.57 24.99
C ASP A 741 -7.51 -16.71 23.46
N HIS A 742 -6.62 -17.56 22.97
CA HIS A 742 -6.42 -17.87 21.56
C HIS A 742 -7.29 -19.01 21.03
N ARG A 743 -8.01 -19.73 21.91
CA ARG A 743 -8.70 -20.97 21.53
C ARG A 743 -9.95 -20.68 20.73
N SER A 744 -9.98 -21.24 19.52
CA SER A 744 -11.19 -21.35 18.70
C SER A 744 -12.17 -22.34 19.32
N LYS A 745 -13.39 -22.41 18.80
CA LYS A 745 -14.39 -23.41 19.16
C LYS A 745 -13.93 -24.85 18.87
N SER A 746 -13.03 -25.03 17.89
CA SER A 746 -12.39 -26.34 17.59
C SER A 746 -11.28 -26.71 18.59
N GLY A 747 -10.88 -25.79 19.48
CA GLY A 747 -9.77 -25.97 20.40
C GLY A 747 -8.39 -25.59 19.87
N GLU A 748 -8.28 -25.23 18.58
CA GLU A 748 -7.05 -24.76 17.97
C GLU A 748 -6.71 -23.35 18.43
N LYS A 749 -5.40 -23.07 18.59
CA LYS A 749 -4.94 -21.71 18.87
C LYS A 749 -4.90 -20.91 17.56
N ARG A 750 -5.43 -19.71 17.59
CA ARG A 750 -5.45 -18.76 16.48
C ARG A 750 -4.69 -17.48 16.81
N TYR A 751 -4.03 -16.92 15.81
CA TYR A 751 -3.19 -15.72 15.95
C TYR A 751 -3.59 -14.69 14.90
N MET A 752 -4.13 -13.56 15.36
CA MET A 752 -4.53 -12.42 14.51
C MET A 752 -3.31 -11.88 13.78
N LEU A 753 -3.51 -11.39 12.56
CA LEU A 753 -2.44 -10.96 11.66
C LEU A 753 -2.52 -9.48 11.27
N GLY A 754 -3.59 -8.80 11.64
CA GLY A 754 -3.91 -7.41 11.29
C GLY A 754 -5.17 -7.31 10.41
N ARG A 755 -5.82 -6.15 10.45
CA ARG A 755 -7.06 -5.79 9.74
C ARG A 755 -8.35 -6.41 10.31
N GLU A 756 -8.28 -7.10 11.42
CA GLU A 756 -9.44 -7.65 12.12
C GLU A 756 -10.21 -6.54 12.85
N PRO A 757 -11.56 -6.51 12.82
CA PRO A 757 -12.34 -5.52 13.55
C PRO A 757 -12.27 -5.75 15.06
N ILE A 758 -12.17 -4.66 15.81
CA ILE A 758 -12.34 -4.65 17.25
C ILE A 758 -13.78 -4.32 17.58
N LEU A 759 -14.38 -5.13 18.46
CA LEU A 759 -15.77 -5.05 18.83
C LEU A 759 -15.94 -4.86 20.33
N THR A 760 -17.04 -4.24 20.73
CA THR A 760 -17.45 -4.22 22.12
C THR A 760 -17.85 -5.63 22.61
N ARG A 761 -18.03 -5.81 23.92
CA ARG A 761 -18.44 -7.11 24.49
C ARG A 761 -19.83 -7.55 24.02
N ASP A 762 -20.72 -6.62 23.69
CA ASP A 762 -22.03 -6.86 23.08
C ASP A 762 -21.98 -6.96 21.53
N ARG A 763 -20.77 -7.14 20.99
CA ARG A 763 -20.47 -7.43 19.58
C ARG A 763 -20.80 -6.29 18.61
N LYS A 764 -20.82 -5.06 19.08
CA LYS A 764 -20.99 -3.88 18.22
C LYS A 764 -19.65 -3.39 17.71
N ARG A 765 -19.64 -2.85 16.50
CA ARG A 765 -18.49 -2.13 15.97
C ARG A 765 -18.21 -0.90 16.81
N ILE A 766 -16.93 -0.60 16.98
CA ILE A 766 -16.47 0.65 17.58
C ILE A 766 -16.14 1.59 16.41
N VAL A 767 -16.80 2.72 16.36
CA VAL A 767 -16.64 3.73 15.31
C VAL A 767 -16.46 5.08 15.99
N ASP A 768 -15.46 5.83 15.60
CA ASP A 768 -15.19 7.14 16.17
C ASP A 768 -16.10 8.25 15.60
N ARG A 769 -16.02 9.45 16.15
CA ARG A 769 -16.85 10.61 15.70
C ARG A 769 -16.57 11.08 14.27
N LEU A 770 -15.48 10.63 13.65
CA LEU A 770 -15.12 10.89 12.26
C LEU A 770 -15.53 9.75 11.32
N GLY A 771 -16.20 8.71 11.85
CA GLY A 771 -16.69 7.58 11.06
C GLY A 771 -15.65 6.48 10.84
N ARG A 772 -14.45 6.54 11.47
CA ARG A 772 -13.39 5.54 11.33
C ARG A 772 -13.66 4.35 12.26
N GLY A 773 -13.68 3.14 11.69
CA GLY A 773 -13.85 1.90 12.45
C GLY A 773 -12.57 1.50 13.21
N SER A 774 -12.73 0.93 14.41
CA SER A 774 -11.61 0.35 15.16
C SER A 774 -11.26 -1.04 14.64
N TYR A 775 -10.01 -1.24 14.25
CA TYR A 775 -9.48 -2.52 13.77
C TYR A 775 -8.01 -2.69 14.17
N VAL A 776 -7.51 -3.92 14.05
CA VAL A 776 -6.11 -4.25 14.34
C VAL A 776 -5.21 -3.68 13.24
N THR A 777 -4.39 -2.70 13.57
CA THR A 777 -3.43 -2.10 12.64
C THR A 777 -2.16 -2.94 12.51
N SER A 778 -1.68 -3.49 13.62
CA SER A 778 -0.55 -4.42 13.69
C SER A 778 -0.80 -5.53 14.69
N ALA A 779 -0.29 -6.73 14.39
CA ALA A 779 -0.39 -7.89 15.27
C ALA A 779 0.92 -8.70 15.29
N GLY A 780 1.26 -9.29 16.43
CA GLY A 780 2.41 -10.15 16.53
C GLY A 780 2.62 -10.73 17.93
N ALA A 781 3.53 -11.70 18.05
CA ALA A 781 3.92 -12.23 19.33
C ALA A 781 4.73 -11.19 20.11
N GLY A 782 4.55 -11.17 21.44
CA GLY A 782 5.43 -10.52 22.40
C GLY A 782 6.12 -11.59 23.24
N PRO A 783 7.24 -12.16 22.78
CA PRO A 783 7.89 -13.30 23.44
C PRO A 783 8.37 -12.99 24.86
N SER A 784 8.80 -11.73 25.12
CA SER A 784 9.25 -11.30 26.45
C SER A 784 8.11 -11.16 27.45
N VAL A 785 6.91 -10.81 26.97
CA VAL A 785 5.71 -10.61 27.83
C VAL A 785 4.77 -11.81 27.82
N GLY A 786 5.06 -12.82 26.96
CA GLY A 786 4.26 -14.05 26.88
C GLY A 786 2.84 -13.82 26.37
N LYS A 787 2.63 -12.82 25.52
CA LYS A 787 1.32 -12.43 24.98
C LYS A 787 1.35 -12.25 23.48
N HIS A 788 0.21 -12.43 22.82
CA HIS A 788 0.02 -11.92 21.46
C HIS A 788 -0.50 -10.48 21.55
N ILE A 789 0.16 -9.58 20.84
CA ILE A 789 -0.03 -8.14 20.94
C ILE A 789 -0.77 -7.68 19.70
N LEU A 790 -1.77 -6.81 19.90
CA LEU A 790 -2.51 -6.13 18.84
C LEU A 790 -2.38 -4.62 19.07
N MET A 791 -2.26 -3.85 18.00
CA MET A 791 -2.38 -2.38 18.05
C MET A 791 -3.66 -1.96 17.34
N ALA A 792 -4.36 -0.97 17.89
CA ALA A 792 -5.59 -0.43 17.31
C ALA A 792 -5.89 0.97 17.83
N TYR A 793 -6.51 1.79 16.98
CA TYR A 793 -7.12 3.04 17.45
C TYR A 793 -8.51 2.75 18.02
N LEU A 794 -8.76 3.22 19.23
CA LEU A 794 -10.04 3.07 19.94
C LEU A 794 -10.61 4.46 20.27
N THR A 795 -11.93 4.57 20.33
CA THR A 795 -12.57 5.79 20.85
C THR A 795 -12.19 6.04 22.31
N PRO A 796 -12.18 7.30 22.80
CA PRO A 796 -11.73 7.62 24.15
C PRO A 796 -12.41 6.81 25.25
N GLU A 797 -13.73 6.54 25.15
CA GLU A 797 -14.47 5.72 26.11
C GLU A 797 -14.04 4.26 26.13
N HIS A 798 -13.47 3.74 25.02
CA HIS A 798 -12.96 2.36 24.93
C HIS A 798 -11.46 2.26 25.20
N ALA A 799 -10.71 3.35 25.05
CA ALA A 799 -9.26 3.43 25.26
C ALA A 799 -8.87 3.49 26.76
N VAL A 800 -9.44 2.62 27.56
CA VAL A 800 -9.22 2.55 29.02
C VAL A 800 -8.47 1.27 29.36
N VAL A 801 -7.32 1.39 30.02
CA VAL A 801 -6.51 0.24 30.46
C VAL A 801 -7.35 -0.72 31.30
N GLY A 802 -7.30 -2.01 30.99
CA GLY A 802 -8.10 -3.05 31.61
C GLY A 802 -9.48 -3.26 30.94
N ASN A 803 -9.89 -2.40 30.00
CA ASN A 803 -11.15 -2.61 29.26
C ASN A 803 -11.06 -3.88 28.44
N ARG A 804 -12.15 -4.69 28.50
CA ARG A 804 -12.25 -5.96 27.78
C ARG A 804 -13.11 -5.79 26.55
N LEU A 805 -12.56 -6.17 25.41
CA LEU A 805 -13.15 -6.09 24.08
C LEU A 805 -13.08 -7.46 23.39
N LEU A 806 -13.52 -7.52 22.16
CA LEU A 806 -13.43 -8.70 21.29
C LEU A 806 -12.71 -8.33 19.99
N VAL A 807 -11.94 -9.26 19.44
CA VAL A 807 -11.44 -9.21 18.07
C VAL A 807 -12.11 -10.32 17.26
N GLU A 808 -12.61 -9.99 16.06
CA GLU A 808 -13.22 -10.99 15.18
C GLU A 808 -12.20 -11.49 14.16
N TYR A 809 -11.93 -12.80 14.20
CA TYR A 809 -10.96 -13.44 13.32
C TYR A 809 -11.48 -14.82 12.87
N MET A 810 -11.39 -15.10 11.55
CA MET A 810 -11.86 -16.36 10.94
C MET A 810 -13.29 -16.78 11.36
N GLY A 811 -14.21 -15.78 11.43
CA GLY A 811 -15.61 -16.01 11.80
C GLY A 811 -15.87 -16.26 13.28
N GLU A 812 -14.84 -16.20 14.12
CA GLU A 812 -14.94 -16.34 15.58
C GLU A 812 -14.48 -15.07 16.31
N ARG A 813 -14.81 -14.98 17.60
CA ARG A 813 -14.50 -13.81 18.44
C ARG A 813 -13.62 -14.20 19.59
N TYR A 814 -12.52 -13.49 19.76
CA TYR A 814 -11.50 -13.74 20.77
C TYR A 814 -11.46 -12.58 21.77
N PRO A 815 -11.39 -12.88 23.07
CA PRO A 815 -11.33 -11.85 24.09
C PRO A 815 -9.96 -11.16 24.06
N VAL A 816 -9.98 -9.83 24.16
CA VAL A 816 -8.77 -8.99 24.21
C VAL A 816 -8.93 -7.96 25.34
N THR A 817 -7.81 -7.59 25.94
CA THR A 817 -7.76 -6.56 26.99
C THR A 817 -6.87 -5.41 26.54
N VAL A 818 -7.32 -4.17 26.73
CA VAL A 818 -6.51 -2.97 26.53
C VAL A 818 -5.41 -2.96 27.60
N ALA A 819 -4.18 -3.22 27.17
CA ALA A 819 -3.02 -3.27 28.06
C ALA A 819 -2.38 -1.89 28.25
N VAL A 820 -2.37 -1.08 27.17
CA VAL A 820 -1.81 0.28 27.16
C VAL A 820 -2.72 1.19 26.34
N ALA A 821 -2.96 2.40 26.84
CA ALA A 821 -3.51 3.53 26.09
C ALA A 821 -2.43 4.60 25.91
N GLY A 822 -2.13 5.00 24.68
CA GLY A 822 -1.06 5.93 24.34
C GLY A 822 0.30 5.24 24.13
N ALA A 823 1.39 5.89 24.52
CA ALA A 823 2.75 5.57 24.10
C ALA A 823 3.62 4.79 25.10
N THR A 824 3.10 4.44 26.27
CA THR A 824 3.87 3.71 27.27
C THR A 824 4.22 2.31 26.76
N PRO A 825 5.49 1.87 26.79
CA PRO A 825 5.87 0.53 26.37
C PRO A 825 5.22 -0.57 27.21
N LEU A 826 4.84 -1.69 26.59
CA LEU A 826 4.35 -2.87 27.29
C LEU A 826 5.51 -3.63 27.97
N PHE A 827 6.66 -3.68 27.29
CA PHE A 827 7.91 -4.22 27.83
C PHE A 827 8.85 -3.09 28.22
N ASP A 828 9.46 -3.17 29.42
CA ASP A 828 10.35 -2.15 29.99
C ASP A 828 9.73 -0.73 29.92
N PRO A 829 8.63 -0.47 30.66
CA PRO A 829 7.89 0.81 30.61
C PRO A 829 8.74 2.02 30.96
N GLU A 830 9.71 1.85 31.83
CA GLU A 830 10.65 2.90 32.26
C GLU A 830 11.77 3.19 31.24
N ASN A 831 11.86 2.40 30.18
CA ASN A 831 12.94 2.49 29.18
C ASN A 831 14.35 2.37 29.79
N THR A 832 14.51 1.53 30.82
CA THR A 832 15.79 1.31 31.51
C THR A 832 16.79 0.60 30.61
N ARG A 833 16.35 -0.37 29.83
CA ARG A 833 17.20 -1.16 28.92
C ARG A 833 17.80 -0.33 27.78
N ILE A 834 17.01 0.49 27.13
CA ILE A 834 17.50 1.32 26.02
C ILE A 834 18.48 2.40 26.48
N ARG A 835 18.43 2.78 27.78
CA ARG A 835 19.30 3.77 28.42
C ARG A 835 20.46 3.16 29.18
N ALA A 836 20.50 1.83 29.31
CA ALA A 836 21.47 1.08 30.09
C ALA A 836 22.93 1.35 29.70
#